data_79effb78835747e7971e6f784316313f
#
_entry.id   79effb78835747e7971e6f784316313f
#
_cell.length_a   1.000
_cell.length_b   1.000
_cell.length_c   1.000
_cell.angle_alpha   90.00
_cell.angle_beta   90.00
_cell.angle_gamma   90.00
#
_symmetry.space_group_name_H-M   'P 1'
#
loop_
_entity.id
_entity.type
_entity.pdbx_description
1 polymer ?
#
loop_
_entity_poly.entity_id
_entity_poly.type
_entity_poly.pdbx_seq_one_letter_code
_entity_poly.pdbx_strand_id
1 'polypeptide(L)'
;MQAKCSRRGSLGWILAAGVAVACHGTTNEPPPASSSPKPSASAPARDDARLLALASAEERRATKDVTSADLTNHDVRVRRAAARALARIADERAGELLVPSLGDEDPEVVTWAAYGLGETCAGHAEARARSLTLRATALLLLRAERHGAVPSAPPPLVDPLSSIALALGRCGGPDAEHGLRDWLALGAPLREAAGFGLGTLAAQSDRLEDATLVALLDAASRREAPVASALQAFTRLGHLDPTVQARLFDVARGSLASTGLVRTLAIRALGAAGERAAPELAAIVGATNALASERADAARGLGRLGDAGQRALADALAPLVDEVVGATPDRLLVPEFGVLTTVLAALRPPPDRAGAALARLASLTVASAPALTHRSIALRCAAASLLAGRGSQSAVLAACDPDPNGRAGRLARLAVLDRGPLKGERLRQWQALASADDAVVRERALELAAKHDEFDATSVLTRVLGSKTAGEVATAAHLLSEHPERASTTGSADAPAPAVTRALTAALERWDTSPNIEVRTNLADAAGRLGLLTAKPRLEAACKSHNPTLRKHAEQALHLFGDRERRCTSFEPPASPPAELAHALTSPAHLEIETDAVTVTLDLDPTLAPVAVTRLVELARSGFYAGVVVHRVVPGFVVQLGDPDGDGYGGAPRPPLPCETSPAPFEALSVGIALSGRDTGSSQFFVTLGREAHLDGEYALVGHAGPGWERLAEGDRVKTIRVR
;
A
#
# COMPACT_ATOMS: atom_id res chain seq x y z
N MET A 1 45.81 -29.60 -20.90
CA MET A 1 46.65 -30.58 -20.17
C MET A 1 45.79 -31.01 -18.99
N GLN A 2 45.03 -32.08 -19.08
CA GLN A 2 45.35 -33.48 -18.80
C GLN A 2 46.15 -33.57 -17.48
N ALA A 3 45.87 -34.36 -16.50
CA ALA A 3 45.19 -35.65 -16.38
C ALA A 3 44.95 -35.98 -14.91
N LYS A 4 43.91 -36.73 -14.65
CA LYS A 4 43.83 -38.18 -14.25
C LYS A 4 44.16 -38.45 -12.77
N CYS A 5 43.23 -38.96 -12.04
CA CYS A 5 42.73 -40.34 -11.86
C CYS A 5 43.47 -41.15 -10.79
N SER A 6 42.80 -41.72 -9.83
CA SER A 6 42.54 -43.16 -9.57
C SER A 6 42.22 -43.38 -8.09
N ARG A 7 41.09 -44.03 -7.77
CA ARG A 7 40.77 -45.48 -7.61
C ARG A 7 41.47 -46.14 -6.42
N ARG A 8 40.75 -46.68 -5.47
CA ARG A 8 40.25 -48.07 -5.19
C ARG A 8 40.12 -48.23 -3.72
N GLY A 9 39.31 -48.95 -3.13
CA GLY A 9 38.50 -50.15 -3.29
C GLY A 9 38.25 -50.64 -1.88
N SER A 10 37.37 -51.38 -1.48
CA SER A 10 36.68 -52.57 -1.84
C SER A 10 36.21 -53.33 -0.59
N LEU A 11 35.04 -53.90 -0.67
CA LEU A 11 34.55 -55.20 -0.22
C LEU A 11 34.35 -55.49 1.28
N GLY A 12 33.17 -56.09 1.55
CA GLY A 12 32.90 -56.97 2.65
C GLY A 12 31.44 -57.40 2.72
N TRP A 13 31.12 -58.49 2.07
CA TRP A 13 29.87 -59.29 2.15
C TRP A 13 29.74 -60.04 3.47
N ILE A 14 28.47 -60.47 3.81
CA ILE A 14 28.07 -61.85 4.29
C ILE A 14 26.63 -61.73 4.82
N LEU A 15 25.67 -62.22 4.10
CA LEU A 15 24.97 -63.53 4.08
C LEU A 15 23.81 -63.74 5.08
N ALA A 16 22.72 -64.15 4.48
CA ALA A 16 21.41 -64.52 4.97
C ALA A 16 21.43 -65.84 5.79
N ALA A 17 20.39 -66.00 6.60
CA ALA A 17 19.87 -67.32 6.93
C ALA A 17 18.35 -67.24 7.18
N GLY A 18 17.58 -67.88 6.34
CA GLY A 18 16.17 -68.16 6.53
C GLY A 18 15.95 -69.44 7.33
N VAL A 19 14.84 -69.47 8.05
CA VAL A 19 14.24 -70.73 8.51
C VAL A 19 12.72 -70.69 8.32
N ALA A 20 12.22 -71.59 7.53
CA ALA A 20 10.80 -71.92 7.41
C ALA A 20 10.47 -73.10 8.29
N VAL A 21 9.37 -73.07 9.04
CA VAL A 21 8.70 -74.28 9.52
C VAL A 21 7.20 -74.09 9.65
N ALA A 22 6.51 -74.75 8.79
CA ALA A 22 5.35 -75.65 8.94
C ALA A 22 4.08 -75.24 9.67
N CYS A 23 2.99 -75.39 8.93
CA CYS A 23 1.59 -75.42 9.33
C CYS A 23 1.21 -76.50 10.35
N HIS A 24 0.34 -76.13 11.31
CA HIS A 24 -0.66 -77.07 11.88
C HIS A 24 -1.99 -76.27 12.05
N GLY A 25 -3.03 -76.79 11.43
CA GLY A 25 -4.39 -76.31 11.59
C GLY A 25 -5.05 -76.81 12.84
N THR A 26 -5.84 -76.00 13.47
CA THR A 26 -6.95 -76.47 14.38
C THR A 26 -8.12 -75.48 14.17
N THR A 27 -9.26 -76.10 13.86
CA THR A 27 -10.58 -75.48 13.76
C THR A 27 -11.06 -75.08 15.16
N ASN A 28 -11.58 -73.79 15.27
CA ASN A 28 -12.52 -73.43 16.33
C ASN A 28 -13.48 -72.33 15.88
N GLU A 29 -14.72 -72.51 16.31
CA GLU A 29 -15.91 -71.71 16.05
C GLU A 29 -15.74 -70.21 16.39
N PRO A 30 -16.53 -69.29 15.69
CA PRO A 30 -16.49 -67.87 15.99
C PRO A 30 -17.27 -67.51 17.28
N PRO A 31 -16.72 -66.57 18.09
CA PRO A 31 -17.49 -65.97 19.18
C PRO A 31 -18.49 -64.97 18.70
N PRO A 32 -19.52 -64.60 19.51
CA PRO A 32 -20.65 -63.78 19.08
C PRO A 32 -20.26 -62.35 18.78
N ALA A 33 -20.95 -61.75 17.81
CA ALA A 33 -20.79 -60.39 17.32
C ALA A 33 -20.86 -59.35 18.45
N SER A 34 -19.73 -58.73 18.76
CA SER A 34 -19.69 -57.48 19.54
C SER A 34 -20.09 -56.33 18.66
N SER A 35 -20.95 -55.46 19.17
CA SER A 35 -21.42 -54.22 18.56
C SER A 35 -20.27 -53.40 18.02
N SER A 36 -20.23 -53.17 16.69
CA SER A 36 -19.26 -52.32 16.02
C SER A 36 -19.32 -50.91 16.59
N PRO A 37 -18.21 -50.31 16.99
CA PRO A 37 -18.18 -48.87 17.26
C PRO A 37 -18.45 -48.13 15.96
N LYS A 38 -19.30 -47.09 16.05
CA LYS A 38 -19.52 -46.17 14.93
C LYS A 38 -18.17 -45.73 14.40
N PRO A 39 -17.94 -45.67 13.08
CA PRO A 39 -16.67 -45.23 12.53
C PRO A 39 -16.36 -43.82 13.04
N SER A 40 -15.32 -43.67 13.84
CA SER A 40 -14.76 -42.34 14.10
C SER A 40 -14.26 -41.80 12.74
N ALA A 41 -14.65 -40.57 12.41
CA ALA A 41 -14.16 -39.90 11.19
C ALA A 41 -12.65 -40.15 11.08
N SER A 42 -12.18 -40.53 9.88
CA SER A 42 -10.77 -40.73 9.60
C SER A 42 -9.96 -39.45 9.89
N ALA A 43 -8.72 -39.58 10.34
CA ALA A 43 -7.87 -38.43 10.65
C ALA A 43 -7.85 -37.35 9.51
N PRO A 44 -7.71 -37.73 8.23
CA PRO A 44 -7.78 -36.76 7.12
C PRO A 44 -9.08 -35.97 7.07
N ALA A 45 -10.23 -36.58 7.31
CA ALA A 45 -11.52 -35.87 7.29
C ALA A 45 -11.68 -34.87 8.45
N ARG A 46 -11.02 -35.12 9.59
CA ARG A 46 -11.01 -34.22 10.74
C ARG A 46 -10.10 -33.00 10.45
N ASP A 47 -8.95 -33.21 9.83
CA ASP A 47 -8.01 -32.15 9.48
C ASP A 47 -8.60 -31.24 8.42
N ASP A 48 -9.29 -31.76 7.40
CA ASP A 48 -9.98 -30.94 6.40
C ASP A 48 -11.10 -30.07 7.01
N ALA A 49 -11.87 -30.62 7.94
CA ALA A 49 -12.87 -29.84 8.69
C ALA A 49 -12.21 -28.75 9.55
N ARG A 50 -11.03 -29.06 10.13
CA ARG A 50 -10.28 -28.08 10.91
C ARG A 50 -9.71 -26.95 10.05
N LEU A 51 -9.23 -27.24 8.84
CA LEU A 51 -8.77 -26.23 7.89
C LEU A 51 -9.87 -25.22 7.54
N LEU A 52 -11.10 -25.69 7.29
CA LEU A 52 -12.26 -24.81 7.05
C LEU A 52 -12.60 -23.96 8.27
N ALA A 53 -12.53 -24.53 9.48
CA ALA A 53 -12.77 -23.77 10.70
C ALA A 53 -11.69 -22.69 10.94
N LEU A 54 -10.43 -22.99 10.64
CA LEU A 54 -9.33 -22.01 10.72
C LEU A 54 -9.49 -20.88 9.69
N ALA A 55 -9.88 -21.19 8.46
CA ALA A 55 -10.19 -20.17 7.44
C ALA A 55 -11.34 -19.27 7.91
N SER A 56 -12.41 -19.85 8.47
CA SER A 56 -13.50 -19.06 9.05
C SER A 56 -13.05 -18.21 10.23
N ALA A 57 -12.18 -18.71 11.12
CA ALA A 57 -11.63 -17.95 12.23
C ALA A 57 -10.78 -16.77 11.77
N GLU A 58 -9.95 -16.98 10.73
CA GLU A 58 -9.14 -15.98 10.05
C GLU A 58 -9.99 -14.82 9.56
N GLU A 59 -11.00 -15.10 8.74
CA GLU A 59 -11.83 -14.09 8.10
C GLU A 59 -12.75 -13.34 9.10
N ARG A 60 -13.11 -13.99 10.21
CA ARG A 60 -13.87 -13.36 11.31
C ARG A 60 -13.00 -12.63 12.33
N ARG A 61 -11.68 -12.71 12.21
CA ARG A 61 -10.74 -12.22 13.23
C ARG A 61 -10.95 -12.86 14.61
N ALA A 62 -11.31 -14.13 14.64
CA ALA A 62 -11.70 -14.86 15.85
C ALA A 62 -10.52 -15.63 16.48
N THR A 63 -9.57 -14.93 17.10
CA THR A 63 -8.37 -15.51 17.73
C THR A 63 -8.71 -16.63 18.71
N LYS A 64 -9.85 -16.51 19.43
CA LYS A 64 -10.30 -17.54 20.39
C LYS A 64 -10.58 -18.91 19.75
N ASP A 65 -10.84 -18.95 18.45
CA ASP A 65 -11.16 -20.16 17.70
C ASP A 65 -9.90 -20.85 17.15
N VAL A 66 -8.71 -20.25 17.34
CA VAL A 66 -7.40 -20.82 17.03
C VAL A 66 -6.68 -21.16 18.34
N THR A 67 -6.16 -22.39 18.45
CA THR A 67 -5.57 -22.91 19.68
C THR A 67 -4.10 -23.29 19.50
N SER A 68 -3.36 -23.42 20.59
CA SER A 68 -1.98 -23.96 20.57
C SER A 68 -1.90 -25.38 20.00
N ALA A 69 -2.97 -26.19 20.15
CA ALA A 69 -3.04 -27.53 19.57
C ALA A 69 -3.04 -27.48 18.02
N ASP A 70 -3.55 -26.45 17.41
CA ASP A 70 -3.50 -26.28 15.95
C ASP A 70 -2.07 -26.01 15.48
N LEU A 71 -1.33 -25.21 16.24
CA LEU A 71 0.07 -24.88 15.95
C LEU A 71 1.05 -26.03 16.21
N THR A 72 0.62 -27.08 16.92
CA THR A 72 1.40 -28.29 17.19
C THR A 72 0.79 -29.53 16.55
N ASN A 73 -0.15 -29.35 15.61
CA ASN A 73 -0.82 -30.46 14.93
C ASN A 73 0.19 -31.27 14.09
N HIS A 74 -0.01 -32.56 14.00
CA HIS A 74 0.81 -33.47 13.19
C HIS A 74 0.70 -33.17 11.67
N ASP A 75 -0.47 -32.70 11.22
CA ASP A 75 -0.66 -32.23 9.83
C ASP A 75 -0.11 -30.81 9.68
N VAL A 76 0.93 -30.69 8.88
CA VAL A 76 1.57 -29.41 8.59
C VAL A 76 0.61 -28.39 7.96
N ARG A 77 -0.40 -28.84 7.19
CA ARG A 77 -1.42 -27.97 6.60
C ARG A 77 -2.21 -27.24 7.68
N VAL A 78 -2.53 -27.91 8.77
CA VAL A 78 -3.22 -27.31 9.93
C VAL A 78 -2.31 -26.30 10.63
N ARG A 79 -1.01 -26.63 10.85
CA ARG A 79 -0.05 -25.71 11.45
C ARG A 79 0.12 -24.45 10.62
N ARG A 80 0.27 -24.57 9.29
CA ARG A 80 0.36 -23.44 8.35
C ARG A 80 -0.89 -22.58 8.37
N ALA A 81 -2.09 -23.20 8.29
CA ALA A 81 -3.37 -22.49 8.34
C ALA A 81 -3.57 -21.74 9.67
N ALA A 82 -3.20 -22.36 10.80
CA ALA A 82 -3.29 -21.72 12.11
C ALA A 82 -2.32 -20.55 12.25
N ALA A 83 -1.05 -20.70 11.81
CA ALA A 83 -0.07 -19.63 11.84
C ALA A 83 -0.49 -18.45 10.93
N ARG A 84 -1.01 -18.74 9.71
CA ARG A 84 -1.54 -17.74 8.80
C ARG A 84 -2.74 -17.01 9.40
N ALA A 85 -3.70 -17.74 9.97
CA ALA A 85 -4.89 -17.15 10.58
C ALA A 85 -4.49 -16.16 11.69
N LEU A 86 -3.61 -16.59 12.62
CA LEU A 86 -3.12 -15.73 13.69
C LEU A 86 -2.33 -14.52 13.16
N ALA A 87 -1.50 -14.73 12.13
CA ALA A 87 -0.73 -13.65 11.50
C ALA A 87 -1.64 -12.58 10.86
N ARG A 88 -2.74 -13.00 10.23
CA ARG A 88 -3.73 -12.10 9.63
C ARG A 88 -4.68 -11.48 10.64
N ILE A 89 -4.91 -12.11 11.81
CA ILE A 89 -5.67 -11.52 12.92
C ILE A 89 -4.82 -10.46 13.63
N ALA A 90 -3.58 -10.79 13.99
CA ALA A 90 -2.55 -9.91 14.55
C ALA A 90 -2.99 -9.09 15.79
N ASP A 91 -3.83 -9.66 16.66
CA ASP A 91 -4.08 -9.12 17.99
C ASP A 91 -3.00 -9.58 18.98
N GLU A 92 -2.98 -9.03 20.18
CA GLU A 92 -1.97 -9.35 21.22
C GLU A 92 -1.92 -10.85 21.53
N ARG A 93 -3.08 -11.51 21.63
CA ARG A 93 -3.16 -12.95 21.89
C ARG A 93 -2.63 -13.77 20.71
N ALA A 94 -2.90 -13.34 19.48
CA ALA A 94 -2.34 -13.99 18.29
C ALA A 94 -0.81 -13.93 18.29
N GLY A 95 -0.22 -12.78 18.66
CA GLY A 95 1.23 -12.64 18.82
C GLY A 95 1.79 -13.58 19.87
N GLU A 96 1.14 -13.70 21.05
CA GLU A 96 1.57 -14.64 22.09
C GLU A 96 1.55 -16.10 21.63
N LEU A 97 0.52 -16.52 20.89
CA LEU A 97 0.39 -17.85 20.33
C LEU A 97 1.44 -18.15 19.24
N LEU A 98 1.84 -17.15 18.45
CA LEU A 98 2.80 -17.33 17.36
C LEU A 98 4.26 -17.46 17.82
N VAL A 99 4.61 -16.97 19.02
CA VAL A 99 6.01 -17.01 19.50
C VAL A 99 6.63 -18.42 19.47
N PRO A 100 5.98 -19.50 19.95
CA PRO A 100 6.54 -20.85 19.86
C PRO A 100 6.72 -21.35 18.42
N SER A 101 5.88 -20.91 17.48
CA SER A 101 5.91 -21.32 16.07
C SER A 101 7.15 -20.84 15.31
N LEU A 102 7.91 -19.87 15.84
CA LEU A 102 9.24 -19.53 15.33
C LEU A 102 10.22 -20.71 15.44
N GLY A 103 9.92 -21.70 16.29
CA GLY A 103 10.69 -22.94 16.46
C GLY A 103 10.26 -24.10 15.57
N ASP A 104 9.21 -23.92 14.74
CA ASP A 104 8.70 -25.00 13.87
C ASP A 104 9.74 -25.46 12.85
N GLU A 105 9.68 -26.73 12.46
CA GLU A 105 10.54 -27.32 11.42
C GLU A 105 10.14 -26.86 10.00
N ASP A 106 8.87 -26.49 9.82
CA ASP A 106 8.33 -26.10 8.53
C ASP A 106 8.61 -24.60 8.25
N PRO A 107 9.27 -24.26 7.13
CA PRO A 107 9.64 -22.87 6.84
C PRO A 107 8.44 -21.96 6.60
N GLU A 108 7.30 -22.46 6.12
CA GLU A 108 6.10 -21.67 5.93
C GLU A 108 5.44 -21.29 7.26
N VAL A 109 5.42 -22.22 8.23
CA VAL A 109 4.96 -21.89 9.60
C VAL A 109 5.82 -20.80 10.22
N VAL A 110 7.16 -20.89 10.07
CA VAL A 110 8.09 -19.85 10.56
C VAL A 110 7.86 -18.51 9.86
N THR A 111 7.64 -18.53 8.53
CA THR A 111 7.35 -17.33 7.74
C THR A 111 6.10 -16.61 8.25
N TRP A 112 4.99 -17.34 8.42
CA TRP A 112 3.75 -16.78 8.94
C TRP A 112 3.88 -16.33 10.40
N ALA A 113 4.62 -17.07 11.24
CA ALA A 113 4.84 -16.69 12.62
C ALA A 113 5.63 -15.38 12.72
N ALA A 114 6.73 -15.25 11.98
CA ALA A 114 7.52 -14.04 11.94
C ALA A 114 6.71 -12.85 11.41
N TYR A 115 6.02 -13.03 10.27
CA TYR A 115 5.17 -12.01 9.69
C TYR A 115 4.10 -11.53 10.68
N GLY A 116 3.36 -12.45 11.31
CA GLY A 116 2.31 -12.14 12.27
C GLY A 116 2.81 -11.43 13.53
N LEU A 117 4.01 -11.77 14.00
CA LEU A 117 4.65 -11.04 15.10
C LEU A 117 4.98 -9.59 14.70
N GLY A 118 5.49 -9.37 13.48
CA GLY A 118 5.71 -8.04 12.94
C GLY A 118 4.42 -7.22 12.84
N GLU A 119 3.31 -7.84 12.39
CA GLU A 119 2.00 -7.21 12.34
C GLU A 119 1.46 -6.86 13.74
N THR A 120 1.70 -7.71 14.72
CA THR A 120 1.30 -7.45 16.12
C THR A 120 2.10 -6.29 16.73
N CYS A 121 3.37 -6.13 16.36
CA CYS A 121 4.21 -4.99 16.78
C CYS A 121 3.76 -3.67 16.14
N ALA A 122 3.29 -3.70 14.91
CA ALA A 122 2.89 -2.52 14.17
C ALA A 122 1.66 -1.86 14.82
N GLY A 123 1.85 -0.69 15.43
CA GLY A 123 0.76 0.08 16.03
C GLY A 123 0.60 -0.05 17.54
N HIS A 124 1.42 -0.81 18.22
CA HIS A 124 1.42 -0.91 19.69
C HIS A 124 2.50 -0.04 20.34
N ALA A 125 2.15 1.19 20.71
CA ALA A 125 3.06 2.17 21.33
C ALA A 125 3.27 1.98 22.84
N GLU A 126 2.79 0.90 23.48
CA GLU A 126 2.65 0.82 24.93
C GLU A 126 3.57 -0.17 25.67
N ALA A 127 3.71 0.05 27.01
CA ALA A 127 4.64 -0.69 27.85
C ALA A 127 4.40 -2.22 27.85
N ARG A 128 3.15 -2.65 27.71
CA ARG A 128 2.78 -4.08 27.68
C ARG A 128 3.12 -4.69 26.31
N ALA A 129 2.89 -3.96 25.26
CA ALA A 129 3.33 -4.30 23.90
C ALA A 129 4.85 -4.30 23.79
N ARG A 130 5.57 -3.40 24.50
CA ARG A 130 7.04 -3.39 24.52
C ARG A 130 7.64 -4.70 25.06
N SER A 131 7.05 -5.31 26.09
CA SER A 131 7.54 -6.58 26.61
C SER A 131 7.36 -7.74 25.63
N LEU A 132 6.23 -7.78 24.90
CA LEU A 132 6.01 -8.73 23.81
C LEU A 132 6.94 -8.45 22.63
N THR A 133 7.11 -7.18 22.26
CA THR A 133 8.02 -6.74 21.20
C THR A 133 9.46 -7.13 21.48
N LEU A 134 9.99 -6.85 22.67
CA LEU A 134 11.34 -7.24 23.07
C LEU A 134 11.55 -8.74 23.06
N ARG A 135 10.56 -9.52 23.56
CA ARG A 135 10.59 -10.98 23.55
C ARG A 135 10.55 -11.52 22.12
N ALA A 136 9.67 -10.99 21.26
CA ALA A 136 9.58 -11.37 19.86
C ALA A 136 10.90 -11.07 19.13
N THR A 137 11.47 -9.86 19.32
CA THR A 137 12.76 -9.48 18.74
C THR A 137 13.88 -10.43 19.13
N ALA A 138 14.02 -10.77 20.41
CA ALA A 138 15.05 -11.70 20.90
C ALA A 138 14.89 -13.10 20.26
N LEU A 139 13.66 -13.62 20.15
CA LEU A 139 13.39 -14.90 19.52
C LEU A 139 13.64 -14.90 18.02
N LEU A 140 13.30 -13.82 17.32
CA LEU A 140 13.58 -13.64 15.90
C LEU A 140 15.08 -13.61 15.61
N LEU A 141 15.87 -12.89 16.43
CA LEU A 141 17.32 -12.88 16.35
C LEU A 141 17.94 -14.27 16.55
N LEU A 142 17.51 -14.99 17.61
CA LEU A 142 17.96 -16.36 17.86
C LEU A 142 17.59 -17.32 16.72
N ARG A 143 16.42 -17.14 16.11
CA ARG A 143 15.98 -17.97 14.98
C ARG A 143 16.84 -17.71 13.76
N ALA A 144 17.10 -16.44 13.43
CA ALA A 144 17.93 -16.04 12.31
C ALA A 144 19.36 -16.60 12.40
N GLU A 145 19.97 -16.57 13.58
CA GLU A 145 21.30 -17.17 13.81
C GLU A 145 21.32 -18.68 13.54
N ARG A 146 20.25 -19.39 13.89
CA ARG A 146 20.12 -20.85 13.68
C ARG A 146 19.83 -21.23 12.24
N HIS A 147 19.14 -20.39 11.47
CA HIS A 147 18.70 -20.67 10.10
C HIS A 147 19.54 -19.98 9.02
N GLY A 148 20.74 -19.57 9.29
CA GLY A 148 21.64 -18.87 8.38
C GLY A 148 21.86 -19.45 6.98
N ALA A 149 21.09 -20.45 6.58
CA ALA A 149 21.08 -21.03 5.23
C ALA A 149 19.81 -21.86 4.98
N VAL A 150 18.62 -21.30 5.13
CA VAL A 150 17.42 -21.99 4.59
C VAL A 150 17.37 -21.65 3.10
N PRO A 151 17.48 -22.64 2.17
CA PRO A 151 17.26 -22.38 0.77
C PRO A 151 15.86 -21.80 0.61
N SER A 152 15.73 -20.71 -0.16
CA SER A 152 14.45 -20.20 -0.58
C SER A 152 13.72 -21.31 -1.34
N ALA A 153 12.71 -21.91 -0.71
CA ALA A 153 11.84 -22.85 -1.39
C ALA A 153 10.82 -22.05 -2.21
N PRO A 154 10.54 -22.39 -3.47
CA PRO A 154 9.43 -21.84 -4.20
C PRO A 154 8.11 -22.30 -3.57
N PRO A 155 7.09 -21.47 -3.51
CA PRO A 155 6.75 -20.25 -4.23
C PRO A 155 6.87 -18.97 -3.37
N PRO A 156 6.53 -17.77 -3.90
CA PRO A 156 6.90 -16.46 -3.36
C PRO A 156 6.39 -16.13 -1.94
N LEU A 157 5.60 -17.00 -1.34
CA LEU A 157 5.05 -16.83 0.00
C LEU A 157 5.97 -17.32 1.12
N VAL A 158 7.04 -18.06 0.81
CA VAL A 158 7.84 -18.76 1.83
C VAL A 158 9.27 -18.25 1.83
N ASP A 159 9.50 -17.15 2.51
CA ASP A 159 10.84 -16.65 2.80
C ASP A 159 10.96 -16.27 4.28
N PRO A 160 11.41 -17.21 5.14
CA PRO A 160 11.56 -16.97 6.56
C PRO A 160 12.50 -15.78 6.88
N LEU A 161 13.59 -15.60 6.12
CA LEU A 161 14.58 -14.55 6.40
C LEU A 161 14.01 -13.16 6.13
N SER A 162 13.35 -12.96 5.00
CA SER A 162 12.66 -11.69 4.69
C SER A 162 11.56 -11.40 5.70
N SER A 163 10.75 -12.39 6.07
CA SER A 163 9.69 -12.20 7.07
C SER A 163 10.24 -11.85 8.44
N ILE A 164 11.34 -12.47 8.88
CA ILE A 164 12.02 -12.15 10.14
C ILE A 164 12.59 -10.73 10.08
N ALA A 165 13.26 -10.35 8.99
CA ALA A 165 13.83 -9.03 8.83
C ALA A 165 12.76 -7.92 8.83
N LEU A 166 11.64 -8.13 8.12
CA LEU A 166 10.51 -7.22 8.13
C LEU A 166 9.87 -7.12 9.52
N ALA A 167 9.73 -8.25 10.23
CA ALA A 167 9.22 -8.26 11.60
C ALA A 167 10.13 -7.47 12.55
N LEU A 168 11.46 -7.66 12.46
CA LEU A 168 12.42 -6.87 13.23
C LEU A 168 12.29 -5.37 12.91
N GLY A 169 12.16 -5.01 11.65
CA GLY A 169 11.95 -3.62 11.22
C GLY A 169 10.65 -3.03 11.79
N ARG A 170 9.56 -3.81 11.83
CA ARG A 170 8.26 -3.39 12.39
C ARG A 170 8.24 -3.34 13.90
N CYS A 171 8.86 -4.29 14.57
CA CYS A 171 8.97 -4.29 16.02
C CYS A 171 9.89 -3.16 16.52
N GLY A 172 10.95 -2.87 15.78
CA GLY A 172 11.84 -1.74 16.07
C GLY A 172 12.70 -1.93 17.33
N GLY A 173 13.33 -0.83 17.75
CA GLY A 173 14.18 -0.78 18.92
C GLY A 173 15.68 -1.05 18.60
N PRO A 174 16.57 -0.72 19.56
CA PRO A 174 18.02 -0.84 19.34
C PRO A 174 18.47 -2.25 19.00
N ASP A 175 17.94 -3.28 19.68
CA ASP A 175 18.34 -4.67 19.45
C ASP A 175 17.97 -5.15 18.04
N ALA A 176 16.80 -4.71 17.52
CA ALA A 176 16.38 -5.02 16.14
C ALA A 176 17.30 -4.32 15.13
N GLU A 177 17.62 -3.05 15.35
CA GLU A 177 18.53 -2.29 14.48
C GLU A 177 19.93 -2.88 14.47
N HIS A 178 20.49 -3.21 15.63
CA HIS A 178 21.81 -3.82 15.75
C HIS A 178 21.84 -5.19 15.06
N GLY A 179 20.85 -6.06 15.30
CA GLY A 179 20.77 -7.37 14.65
C GLY A 179 20.70 -7.27 13.13
N LEU A 180 19.84 -6.38 12.60
CA LEU A 180 19.74 -6.17 11.15
C LEU A 180 21.03 -5.58 10.57
N ARG A 181 21.71 -4.67 11.30
CA ARG A 181 23.02 -4.13 10.90
C ARG A 181 24.08 -5.24 10.81
N ASP A 182 24.12 -6.14 11.78
CA ASP A 182 25.07 -7.25 11.79
C ASP A 182 24.83 -8.20 10.61
N TRP A 183 23.56 -8.41 10.20
CA TRP A 183 23.24 -9.20 9.02
C TRP A 183 23.76 -8.61 7.71
N LEU A 184 23.98 -7.30 7.62
CA LEU A 184 24.60 -6.68 6.44
C LEU A 184 26.03 -7.16 6.21
N ALA A 185 26.73 -7.67 7.24
CA ALA A 185 28.06 -8.22 7.14
C ALA A 185 28.09 -9.70 6.72
N LEU A 186 26.93 -10.40 6.76
CA LEU A 186 26.82 -11.85 6.52
C LEU A 186 26.63 -12.21 5.03
N GLY A 187 26.15 -13.42 4.73
CA GLY A 187 25.88 -13.92 3.38
C GLY A 187 24.75 -13.20 2.64
N ALA A 188 24.69 -13.34 1.31
CA ALA A 188 23.77 -12.58 0.44
C ALA A 188 22.30 -12.60 0.87
N PRO A 189 21.65 -13.74 1.20
CA PRO A 189 20.24 -13.73 1.58
C PRO A 189 19.96 -12.87 2.83
N LEU A 190 20.80 -12.94 3.84
CA LEU A 190 20.66 -12.17 5.08
C LEU A 190 20.84 -10.67 4.84
N ARG A 191 21.81 -10.30 4.00
CA ARG A 191 22.06 -8.88 3.65
C ARG A 191 20.86 -8.22 2.98
N GLU A 192 20.29 -8.88 1.95
CA GLU A 192 19.14 -8.33 1.23
C GLU A 192 17.93 -8.21 2.17
N ALA A 193 17.65 -9.23 2.97
CA ALA A 193 16.60 -9.19 3.97
C ALA A 193 16.82 -8.05 4.98
N ALA A 194 18.05 -7.88 5.48
CA ALA A 194 18.41 -6.82 6.41
C ALA A 194 18.20 -5.42 5.85
N GLY A 195 18.56 -5.18 4.58
CA GLY A 195 18.37 -3.89 3.94
C GLY A 195 16.89 -3.50 3.88
N PHE A 196 15.98 -4.42 3.54
CA PHE A 196 14.53 -4.18 3.57
C PHE A 196 14.01 -4.00 5.00
N GLY A 197 14.48 -4.80 5.97
CA GLY A 197 14.13 -4.65 7.38
C GLY A 197 14.53 -3.28 7.94
N LEU A 198 15.75 -2.81 7.65
CA LEU A 198 16.22 -1.46 8.01
C LEU A 198 15.44 -0.36 7.29
N GLY A 199 15.01 -0.59 6.04
CA GLY A 199 14.13 0.32 5.33
C GLY A 199 12.75 0.45 6.00
N THR A 200 12.21 -0.65 6.52
CA THR A 200 10.96 -0.66 7.30
C THR A 200 11.14 0.10 8.62
N LEU A 201 12.24 -0.14 9.33
CA LEU A 201 12.58 0.57 10.56
C LEU A 201 12.76 2.08 10.33
N ALA A 202 13.47 2.47 9.26
CA ALA A 202 13.65 3.86 8.87
C ALA A 202 12.32 4.59 8.63
N ALA A 203 11.36 3.90 7.98
CA ALA A 203 10.03 4.46 7.72
C ALA A 203 9.21 4.73 9.00
N GLN A 204 9.46 3.97 10.07
CA GLN A 204 8.75 4.13 11.36
C GLN A 204 9.40 5.15 12.28
N SER A 205 10.74 5.17 12.32
CA SER A 205 11.51 5.99 13.26
C SER A 205 12.00 7.32 12.69
N ASP A 206 11.94 7.47 11.36
CA ASP A 206 12.49 8.59 10.57
C ASP A 206 13.99 8.83 10.80
N ARG A 207 14.68 7.88 11.44
CA ARG A 207 16.12 7.93 11.72
C ARG A 207 16.68 6.54 11.98
N LEU A 208 17.96 6.36 11.68
CA LEU A 208 18.79 5.20 12.04
C LEU A 208 20.06 5.70 12.73
N GLU A 209 20.75 4.81 13.45
CA GLU A 209 22.06 5.11 14.02
C GLU A 209 23.09 5.40 12.92
N ASP A 210 24.05 6.30 13.18
CA ASP A 210 25.12 6.62 12.22
C ASP A 210 25.92 5.38 11.80
N ALA A 211 26.17 4.46 12.73
CA ALA A 211 26.85 3.19 12.44
C ALA A 211 26.05 2.33 11.46
N THR A 212 24.72 2.35 11.54
CA THR A 212 23.82 1.64 10.62
C THR A 212 23.82 2.29 9.24
N LEU A 213 23.78 3.61 9.16
CA LEU A 213 23.88 4.34 7.89
C LEU A 213 25.20 4.05 7.17
N VAL A 214 26.32 4.00 7.91
CA VAL A 214 27.64 3.61 7.37
C VAL A 214 27.61 2.18 6.85
N ALA A 215 27.08 1.23 7.63
CA ALA A 215 27.00 -0.17 7.23
C ALA A 215 26.14 -0.39 5.97
N LEU A 216 25.03 0.35 5.83
CA LEU A 216 24.18 0.34 4.62
C LEU A 216 24.94 0.85 3.39
N LEU A 217 25.69 1.97 3.52
CA LEU A 217 26.49 2.51 2.43
C LEU A 217 27.60 1.53 2.01
N ASP A 218 28.27 0.90 2.99
CA ASP A 218 29.30 -0.10 2.71
C ASP A 218 28.71 -1.35 2.03
N ALA A 219 27.55 -1.80 2.45
CA ALA A 219 26.84 -2.93 1.81
C ALA A 219 26.43 -2.60 0.36
N ALA A 220 25.88 -1.42 0.12
CA ALA A 220 25.47 -0.97 -1.22
C ALA A 220 26.65 -0.74 -2.18
N SER A 221 27.85 -0.40 -1.65
CA SER A 221 29.05 -0.11 -2.45
C SER A 221 29.86 -1.33 -2.86
N ARG A 222 29.48 -2.55 -2.47
CA ARG A 222 30.22 -3.78 -2.77
C ARG A 222 30.22 -4.07 -4.27
N ARG A 223 31.41 -4.28 -4.85
CA ARG A 223 31.55 -4.49 -6.31
C ARG A 223 30.99 -5.81 -6.82
N GLU A 224 31.15 -6.91 -6.05
CA GLU A 224 30.79 -8.27 -6.49
C GLU A 224 29.34 -8.63 -6.20
N ALA A 225 28.71 -8.01 -5.22
CA ALA A 225 27.33 -8.22 -4.85
C ALA A 225 26.78 -6.97 -4.13
N PRO A 226 26.43 -5.91 -4.88
CA PRO A 226 25.84 -4.72 -4.26
C PRO A 226 24.48 -5.11 -3.66
N VAL A 227 24.23 -4.67 -2.43
CA VAL A 227 22.97 -4.92 -1.73
C VAL A 227 21.97 -3.86 -2.14
N ALA A 228 21.06 -4.22 -3.04
CA ALA A 228 20.05 -3.29 -3.58
C ALA A 228 19.15 -2.75 -2.47
N SER A 229 18.70 -3.61 -1.57
CA SER A 229 17.84 -3.26 -0.44
C SER A 229 18.47 -2.25 0.53
N ALA A 230 19.79 -2.18 0.62
CA ALA A 230 20.48 -1.19 1.44
C ALA A 230 20.22 0.26 0.97
N LEU A 231 19.97 0.48 -0.33
CA LEU A 231 19.58 1.80 -0.86
C LEU A 231 18.13 2.16 -0.51
N GLN A 232 17.27 1.16 -0.27
CA GLN A 232 15.88 1.37 0.09
C GLN A 232 15.72 2.19 1.38
N ALA A 233 16.55 1.94 2.40
CA ALA A 233 16.47 2.63 3.67
C ALA A 233 16.62 4.16 3.50
N PHE A 234 17.53 4.61 2.64
CA PHE A 234 17.74 6.04 2.39
C PHE A 234 16.58 6.73 1.69
N THR A 235 15.72 5.99 1.00
CA THR A 235 14.50 6.56 0.39
C THR A 235 13.39 6.80 1.40
N ARG A 236 13.55 6.29 2.63
CA ARG A 236 12.55 6.33 3.72
C ARG A 236 12.89 7.32 4.82
N LEU A 237 14.09 7.86 4.83
CA LEU A 237 14.55 8.86 5.80
C LEU A 237 14.22 10.27 5.31
N GLY A 238 13.61 11.07 6.17
CA GLY A 238 13.20 12.43 5.84
C GLY A 238 14.37 13.41 5.80
N HIS A 239 15.43 13.16 6.61
CA HIS A 239 16.59 14.02 6.69
C HIS A 239 17.89 13.21 6.79
N LEU A 240 18.91 13.61 6.04
CA LEU A 240 20.24 13.01 6.05
C LEU A 240 21.30 14.09 6.29
N ASP A 241 22.32 13.77 7.11
CA ASP A 241 23.49 14.62 7.28
C ASP A 241 24.24 14.82 5.95
N PRO A 242 24.80 16.02 5.68
CA PRO A 242 25.54 16.30 4.45
C PRO A 242 26.67 15.32 4.12
N THR A 243 27.33 14.75 5.14
CA THR A 243 28.40 13.74 4.97
C THR A 243 27.81 12.42 4.45
N VAL A 244 26.67 12.00 5.01
CA VAL A 244 25.92 10.82 4.54
C VAL A 244 25.41 11.04 3.13
N GLN A 245 24.83 12.23 2.83
CA GLN A 245 24.38 12.59 1.48
C GLN A 245 25.50 12.49 0.44
N ALA A 246 26.71 12.98 0.79
CA ALA A 246 27.86 12.93 -0.11
C ALA A 246 28.29 11.50 -0.44
N ARG A 247 28.34 10.61 0.55
CA ARG A 247 28.64 9.20 0.35
C ARG A 247 27.52 8.47 -0.40
N LEU A 248 26.27 8.74 -0.05
CA LEU A 248 25.10 8.18 -0.73
C LEU A 248 25.12 8.53 -2.23
N PHE A 249 25.46 9.78 -2.57
CA PHE A 249 25.62 10.18 -3.96
C PHE A 249 26.64 9.31 -4.71
N ASP A 250 27.85 9.13 -4.14
CA ASP A 250 28.91 8.36 -4.80
C ASP A 250 28.52 6.88 -4.98
N VAL A 251 27.86 6.27 -3.97
CA VAL A 251 27.38 4.88 -4.01
C VAL A 251 26.25 4.74 -5.04
N ALA A 252 25.23 5.59 -4.96
CA ALA A 252 24.07 5.52 -5.85
C ALA A 252 24.46 5.79 -7.30
N ARG A 253 25.33 6.78 -7.55
CA ARG A 253 25.88 7.06 -8.89
C ARG A 253 26.65 5.86 -9.44
N GLY A 254 27.49 5.23 -8.63
CA GLY A 254 28.22 4.00 -9.03
C GLY A 254 27.27 2.86 -9.41
N SER A 255 26.10 2.79 -8.78
CA SER A 255 25.08 1.74 -9.00
C SER A 255 24.21 1.99 -10.24
N LEU A 256 24.27 3.15 -10.89
CA LEU A 256 23.48 3.44 -12.10
C LEU A 256 23.85 2.58 -13.30
N ALA A 257 25.08 2.03 -13.34
CA ALA A 257 25.52 1.09 -14.37
C ALA A 257 24.86 -0.31 -14.26
N SER A 258 24.24 -0.62 -13.11
CA SER A 258 23.52 -1.88 -12.88
C SER A 258 22.18 -1.86 -13.60
N THR A 259 21.48 -3.01 -13.55
CA THR A 259 20.14 -3.18 -14.14
C THR A 259 19.13 -3.58 -13.06
N GLY A 260 17.84 -3.54 -13.38
CA GLY A 260 16.76 -4.01 -12.52
C GLY A 260 16.68 -3.23 -11.20
N LEU A 261 16.43 -3.95 -10.10
CA LEU A 261 16.15 -3.35 -8.78
C LEU A 261 17.29 -2.45 -8.28
N VAL A 262 18.56 -2.85 -8.47
CA VAL A 262 19.73 -2.06 -8.03
C VAL A 262 19.70 -0.66 -8.66
N ARG A 263 19.48 -0.58 -9.98
CA ARG A 263 19.41 0.68 -10.71
C ARG A 263 18.20 1.52 -10.27
N THR A 264 17.03 0.91 -10.14
CA THR A 264 15.81 1.62 -9.70
C THR A 264 16.00 2.24 -8.31
N LEU A 265 16.52 1.48 -7.35
CA LEU A 265 16.77 2.00 -6.00
C LEU A 265 17.89 3.04 -5.97
N ALA A 266 18.90 2.92 -6.82
CA ALA A 266 19.93 3.94 -6.96
C ALA A 266 19.35 5.28 -7.46
N ILE A 267 18.47 5.25 -8.46
CA ILE A 267 17.77 6.46 -8.96
C ILE A 267 16.95 7.10 -7.84
N ARG A 268 16.18 6.31 -7.10
CA ARG A 268 15.38 6.78 -5.96
C ARG A 268 16.26 7.37 -4.85
N ALA A 269 17.38 6.72 -4.51
CA ALA A 269 18.33 7.16 -3.49
C ALA A 269 19.05 8.47 -3.87
N LEU A 270 19.34 8.70 -5.16
CA LEU A 270 19.87 9.99 -5.64
C LEU A 270 18.93 11.16 -5.30
N GLY A 271 17.62 10.96 -5.25
CA GLY A 271 16.65 11.97 -4.82
C GLY A 271 16.80 12.39 -3.34
N ALA A 272 17.53 11.63 -2.51
CA ALA A 272 17.87 11.95 -1.13
C ALA A 272 19.35 12.39 -0.97
N ALA A 273 20.17 12.31 -2.02
CA ALA A 273 21.63 12.55 -1.97
C ALA A 273 22.04 14.03 -2.11
N GLY A 274 21.08 14.97 -2.03
CA GLY A 274 21.33 16.41 -2.12
C GLY A 274 21.48 16.94 -3.54
N GLU A 275 21.56 18.26 -3.68
CA GLU A 275 21.48 18.98 -4.97
C GLU A 275 22.54 18.54 -6.00
N ARG A 276 23.68 18.02 -5.55
CA ARG A 276 24.74 17.50 -6.44
C ARG A 276 24.28 16.35 -7.34
N ALA A 277 23.17 15.67 -7.00
CA ALA A 277 22.58 14.60 -7.81
C ALA A 277 21.72 15.09 -8.99
N ALA A 278 21.45 16.38 -9.09
CA ALA A 278 20.59 16.92 -10.14
C ALA A 278 21.09 16.63 -11.57
N PRO A 279 22.39 16.70 -11.91
CA PRO A 279 22.86 16.39 -13.27
C PRO A 279 22.61 14.91 -13.65
N GLU A 280 22.88 13.98 -12.75
CA GLU A 280 22.66 12.54 -12.98
C GLU A 280 21.19 12.22 -13.18
N LEU A 281 20.31 12.75 -12.33
CA LEU A 281 18.86 12.55 -12.48
C LEU A 281 18.32 13.23 -13.75
N ALA A 282 18.84 14.41 -14.10
CA ALA A 282 18.48 15.09 -15.36
C ALA A 282 18.85 14.24 -16.59
N ALA A 283 20.04 13.64 -16.58
CA ALA A 283 20.47 12.75 -17.65
C ALA A 283 19.53 11.53 -17.80
N ILE A 284 19.02 10.99 -16.69
CA ILE A 284 18.08 9.86 -16.72
C ILE A 284 16.71 10.31 -17.25
N VAL A 285 16.20 11.47 -16.83
CA VAL A 285 14.93 12.02 -17.38
C VAL A 285 15.01 12.20 -18.88
N GLY A 286 16.15 12.66 -19.41
CA GLY A 286 16.39 12.87 -20.85
C GLY A 286 16.73 11.60 -21.64
N ALA A 287 17.01 10.48 -20.98
CA ALA A 287 17.45 9.25 -21.64
C ALA A 287 16.26 8.49 -22.26
N THR A 288 16.09 8.58 -23.58
CA THR A 288 14.98 7.90 -24.31
C THR A 288 15.07 6.38 -24.33
N ASN A 289 16.23 5.80 -23.98
CA ASN A 289 16.44 4.37 -23.83
C ASN A 289 16.25 3.86 -22.39
N ALA A 290 16.00 4.74 -21.40
CA ALA A 290 15.65 4.36 -20.03
C ALA A 290 14.15 4.05 -19.94
N LEU A 291 13.78 3.20 -18.97
CA LEU A 291 12.38 2.88 -18.71
C LEU A 291 11.61 4.13 -18.28
N ALA A 292 10.37 4.29 -18.73
CA ALA A 292 9.53 5.42 -18.34
C ALA A 292 9.36 5.51 -16.81
N SER A 293 9.31 4.37 -16.10
CA SER A 293 9.30 4.32 -14.63
C SER A 293 10.57 4.91 -14.01
N GLU A 294 11.75 4.60 -14.54
CA GLU A 294 13.04 5.16 -14.09
C GLU A 294 13.10 6.68 -14.34
N ARG A 295 12.66 7.12 -15.51
CA ARG A 295 12.59 8.55 -15.87
C ARG A 295 11.62 9.31 -14.95
N ALA A 296 10.48 8.71 -14.59
CA ALA A 296 9.52 9.29 -13.66
C ALA A 296 10.08 9.34 -12.22
N ASP A 297 10.78 8.29 -11.77
CA ASP A 297 11.47 8.29 -10.47
C ASP A 297 12.55 9.39 -10.41
N ALA A 298 13.33 9.55 -11.47
CA ALA A 298 14.33 10.62 -11.59
C ALA A 298 13.69 12.02 -11.55
N ALA A 299 12.56 12.23 -12.26
CA ALA A 299 11.83 13.49 -12.22
C ALA A 299 11.29 13.81 -10.81
N ARG A 300 10.75 12.82 -10.08
CA ARG A 300 10.36 12.99 -8.67
C ARG A 300 11.56 13.32 -7.77
N GLY A 301 12.70 12.67 -8.00
CA GLY A 301 13.95 12.97 -7.33
C GLY A 301 14.35 14.43 -7.50
N LEU A 302 14.36 14.93 -8.76
CA LEU A 302 14.65 16.33 -9.08
C LEU A 302 13.71 17.30 -8.36
N GLY A 303 12.43 16.97 -8.23
CA GLY A 303 11.45 17.78 -7.52
C GLY A 303 11.80 18.08 -6.05
N ARG A 304 12.66 17.25 -5.42
CA ARG A 304 13.14 17.39 -4.03
C ARG A 304 14.47 18.16 -3.91
N LEU A 305 15.19 18.38 -5.02
CA LEU A 305 16.56 18.92 -5.03
C LEU A 305 16.61 20.44 -5.19
N GLY A 306 15.68 21.16 -4.58
CA GLY A 306 15.70 22.62 -4.54
C GLY A 306 15.82 23.27 -5.93
N ASP A 307 16.57 24.39 -6.02
CA ASP A 307 16.72 25.16 -7.25
C ASP A 307 17.46 24.41 -8.36
N ALA A 308 18.41 23.57 -8.01
CA ALA A 308 19.16 22.77 -9.00
C ALA A 308 18.21 21.79 -9.70
N GLY A 309 17.37 21.10 -8.93
CA GLY A 309 16.36 20.20 -9.47
C GLY A 309 15.31 20.90 -10.31
N GLN A 310 14.83 22.09 -9.88
CA GLN A 310 13.86 22.89 -10.64
C GLN A 310 14.42 23.36 -11.99
N ARG A 311 15.69 23.76 -12.05
CA ARG A 311 16.35 24.09 -13.32
C ARG A 311 16.44 22.88 -14.24
N ALA A 312 16.84 21.73 -13.71
CA ALA A 312 16.95 20.49 -14.48
C ALA A 312 15.61 20.03 -15.04
N LEU A 313 14.52 20.08 -14.25
CA LEU A 313 13.16 19.77 -14.72
C LEU A 313 12.72 20.71 -15.85
N ALA A 314 13.01 21.99 -15.72
CA ALA A 314 12.68 22.97 -16.76
C ALA A 314 13.44 22.72 -18.06
N ASP A 315 14.72 22.32 -17.99
CA ASP A 315 15.52 21.98 -19.17
C ASP A 315 15.04 20.67 -19.83
N ALA A 316 14.57 19.70 -19.05
CA ALA A 316 14.05 18.44 -19.57
C ALA A 316 12.66 18.57 -20.22
N LEU A 317 11.91 19.65 -19.94
CA LEU A 317 10.53 19.78 -20.37
C LEU A 317 10.38 19.88 -21.89
N ALA A 318 11.17 20.68 -22.58
CA ALA A 318 11.03 20.89 -24.03
C ALA A 318 11.27 19.58 -24.84
N PRO A 319 12.34 18.80 -24.60
CA PRO A 319 12.52 17.51 -25.26
C PRO A 319 11.38 16.51 -25.01
N LEU A 320 10.87 16.45 -23.76
CA LEU A 320 9.74 15.59 -23.40
C LEU A 320 8.44 16.01 -24.12
N VAL A 321 8.20 17.30 -24.26
CA VAL A 321 7.06 17.81 -25.04
C VAL A 321 7.17 17.39 -26.50
N ASP A 322 8.37 17.45 -27.11
CA ASP A 322 8.60 16.97 -28.46
C ASP A 322 8.36 15.46 -28.59
N GLU A 323 8.78 14.68 -27.60
CA GLU A 323 8.63 13.26 -27.56
C GLU A 323 7.15 12.82 -27.43
N VAL A 324 6.39 13.45 -26.53
CA VAL A 324 5.02 13.06 -26.18
C VAL A 324 3.96 13.71 -27.09
N VAL A 325 4.13 14.97 -27.45
CA VAL A 325 3.14 15.73 -28.23
C VAL A 325 3.30 15.56 -29.74
N GLY A 326 4.44 15.16 -30.24
CA GLY A 326 4.78 14.82 -31.63
C GLY A 326 3.79 15.12 -32.76
N ALA A 327 4.00 14.53 -33.94
CA ALA A 327 3.19 14.81 -35.13
C ALA A 327 1.81 14.12 -35.14
N THR A 328 1.56 13.13 -34.28
CA THR A 328 0.29 12.36 -34.24
C THR A 328 -0.31 12.31 -32.82
N PRO A 329 -1.64 12.43 -32.66
CA PRO A 329 -2.31 12.38 -31.37
C PRO A 329 -2.04 11.11 -30.57
N ASP A 330 -1.81 9.98 -31.23
CA ASP A 330 -1.58 8.66 -30.57
C ASP A 330 -0.33 8.65 -29.67
N ARG A 331 0.56 9.63 -29.83
CA ARG A 331 1.71 9.84 -28.94
C ARG A 331 1.30 10.12 -27.49
N LEU A 332 0.09 10.56 -27.21
CA LEU A 332 -0.42 10.70 -25.84
C LEU A 332 -0.72 9.36 -25.14
N LEU A 333 -0.67 8.23 -25.85
CA LEU A 333 -0.88 6.88 -25.31
C LEU A 333 0.43 6.13 -24.98
N VAL A 334 1.56 6.80 -25.05
CA VAL A 334 2.87 6.19 -24.72
C VAL A 334 3.18 6.32 -23.22
N PRO A 335 4.03 5.45 -22.65
CA PRO A 335 4.43 5.53 -21.24
C PRO A 335 5.08 6.87 -20.85
N GLU A 336 5.75 7.55 -21.78
CA GLU A 336 6.40 8.85 -21.59
C GLU A 336 5.42 9.97 -21.24
N PHE A 337 4.12 9.79 -21.53
CA PHE A 337 3.07 10.67 -21.02
C PHE A 337 3.14 10.79 -19.49
N GLY A 338 3.34 9.66 -18.78
CA GLY A 338 3.53 9.62 -17.33
C GLY A 338 4.79 10.36 -16.88
N VAL A 339 5.87 10.30 -17.64
CA VAL A 339 7.09 11.09 -17.36
C VAL A 339 6.82 12.57 -17.47
N LEU A 340 6.17 13.01 -18.56
CA LEU A 340 5.81 14.42 -18.79
C LEU A 340 4.90 14.95 -17.66
N THR A 341 3.85 14.21 -17.29
CA THR A 341 2.97 14.62 -16.20
C THR A 341 3.69 14.69 -14.85
N THR A 342 4.65 13.79 -14.60
CA THR A 342 5.49 13.82 -13.40
C THR A 342 6.39 15.07 -13.38
N VAL A 343 7.01 15.43 -14.50
CA VAL A 343 7.81 16.67 -14.61
C VAL A 343 6.95 17.90 -14.36
N LEU A 344 5.75 17.98 -14.96
CA LEU A 344 4.82 19.09 -14.76
C LEU A 344 4.38 19.21 -13.28
N ALA A 345 4.10 18.08 -12.61
CA ALA A 345 3.72 18.05 -11.21
C ALA A 345 4.87 18.46 -10.26
N ALA A 346 6.13 18.17 -10.64
CA ALA A 346 7.30 18.46 -9.82
C ALA A 346 7.81 19.92 -9.97
N LEU A 347 7.42 20.63 -11.02
CA LEU A 347 7.82 22.05 -11.25
C LEU A 347 7.14 23.00 -10.26
N ARG A 348 7.96 23.78 -9.48
CA ARG A 348 7.46 24.73 -8.44
C ARG A 348 8.43 25.91 -8.23
N PRO A 349 8.03 27.15 -8.36
CA PRO A 349 7.38 27.75 -9.51
C PRO A 349 8.23 27.50 -10.74
N PRO A 350 7.68 27.48 -11.94
CA PRO A 350 8.46 27.11 -13.10
C PRO A 350 9.56 28.14 -13.39
N PRO A 351 10.82 27.74 -13.60
CA PRO A 351 11.88 28.61 -14.07
C PRO A 351 11.54 29.23 -15.44
N ASP A 352 12.10 30.43 -15.77
CA ASP A 352 11.80 31.14 -17.01
C ASP A 352 12.02 30.29 -18.26
N ARG A 353 13.03 29.42 -18.24
CA ARG A 353 13.35 28.52 -19.35
C ARG A 353 12.26 27.50 -19.70
N ALA A 354 11.34 27.20 -18.78
CA ALA A 354 10.18 26.32 -19.03
C ALA A 354 9.06 27.02 -19.82
N GLY A 355 9.07 28.36 -19.91
CA GLY A 355 7.95 29.18 -20.41
C GLY A 355 7.51 28.79 -21.82
N ALA A 356 8.43 28.61 -22.76
CA ALA A 356 8.11 28.27 -24.15
C ALA A 356 7.46 26.88 -24.28
N ALA A 357 7.98 25.87 -23.57
CA ALA A 357 7.41 24.52 -23.58
C ALA A 357 6.03 24.48 -22.91
N LEU A 358 5.86 25.20 -21.79
CA LEU A 358 4.56 25.34 -21.12
C LEU A 358 3.53 26.06 -22.02
N ALA A 359 3.93 27.16 -22.76
CA ALA A 359 3.05 27.84 -23.69
C ALA A 359 2.59 26.91 -24.83
N ARG A 360 3.50 26.10 -25.36
CA ARG A 360 3.18 25.10 -26.38
C ARG A 360 2.17 24.05 -25.86
N LEU A 361 2.34 23.53 -24.64
CA LEU A 361 1.38 22.62 -24.03
C LEU A 361 0.03 23.32 -23.78
N ALA A 362 0.02 24.54 -23.28
CA ALA A 362 -1.21 25.30 -23.03
C ALA A 362 -2.01 25.58 -24.32
N SER A 363 -1.35 25.61 -25.50
CA SER A 363 -1.97 25.76 -26.82
C SER A 363 -2.21 24.43 -27.58
N LEU A 364 -1.97 23.28 -26.95
CA LEU A 364 -2.15 21.97 -27.56
C LEU A 364 -3.58 21.82 -28.13
N THR A 365 -3.70 21.36 -29.38
CA THR A 365 -5.00 21.03 -29.96
C THR A 365 -5.61 19.82 -29.23
N VAL A 366 -6.89 19.96 -28.84
CA VAL A 366 -7.61 18.86 -28.17
C VAL A 366 -8.01 17.84 -29.22
N ALA A 367 -7.59 16.60 -29.01
CA ALA A 367 -7.95 15.48 -29.87
C ALA A 367 -9.42 15.03 -29.63
N SER A 368 -10.04 14.46 -30.65
CA SER A 368 -11.48 14.08 -30.61
C SER A 368 -11.73 12.68 -30.03
N ALA A 369 -10.72 11.78 -30.01
CA ALA A 369 -10.88 10.46 -29.42
C ALA A 369 -10.94 10.52 -27.89
N PRO A 370 -11.82 9.82 -27.17
CA PRO A 370 -12.07 9.98 -25.73
C PRO A 370 -10.80 9.94 -24.88
N ALA A 371 -9.95 8.92 -25.04
CA ALA A 371 -8.69 8.79 -24.29
C ALA A 371 -7.70 9.93 -24.59
N LEU A 372 -7.70 10.46 -25.80
CA LEU A 372 -6.81 11.55 -26.21
C LEU A 372 -7.35 12.91 -25.77
N THR A 373 -8.67 13.06 -25.75
CA THR A 373 -9.38 14.29 -25.35
C THR A 373 -9.00 14.66 -23.92
N HIS A 374 -9.23 13.80 -22.95
CA HIS A 374 -8.97 14.13 -21.54
C HIS A 374 -7.47 14.32 -21.26
N ARG A 375 -6.58 13.55 -21.90
CA ARG A 375 -5.12 13.72 -21.77
C ARG A 375 -4.64 15.03 -22.35
N SER A 376 -5.15 15.43 -23.53
CA SER A 376 -4.85 16.73 -24.13
C SER A 376 -5.28 17.88 -23.19
N ILE A 377 -6.49 17.78 -22.63
CA ILE A 377 -7.03 18.77 -21.68
C ILE A 377 -6.17 18.80 -20.40
N ALA A 378 -5.79 17.64 -19.85
CA ALA A 378 -4.97 17.54 -18.65
C ALA A 378 -3.60 18.23 -18.84
N LEU A 379 -2.90 17.99 -19.96
CA LEU A 379 -1.64 18.67 -20.27
C LEU A 379 -1.81 20.18 -20.44
N ARG A 380 -2.83 20.61 -21.15
CA ARG A 380 -3.14 22.06 -21.32
C ARG A 380 -3.36 22.72 -19.97
N CYS A 381 -4.18 22.11 -19.13
CA CYS A 381 -4.54 22.65 -17.83
C CYS A 381 -3.37 22.65 -16.85
N ALA A 382 -2.55 21.60 -16.83
CA ALA A 382 -1.33 21.58 -16.03
C ALA A 382 -0.35 22.68 -16.43
N ALA A 383 -0.09 22.84 -17.72
CA ALA A 383 0.77 23.89 -18.23
C ALA A 383 0.21 25.31 -17.98
N ALA A 384 -1.09 25.50 -18.22
CA ALA A 384 -1.78 26.78 -17.96
C ALA A 384 -1.70 27.15 -16.46
N SER A 385 -1.89 26.19 -15.57
CA SER A 385 -1.76 26.39 -14.11
C SER A 385 -0.34 26.84 -13.72
N LEU A 386 0.70 26.27 -14.32
CA LEU A 386 2.09 26.67 -14.09
C LEU A 386 2.40 28.08 -14.66
N LEU A 387 1.81 28.46 -15.79
CA LEU A 387 1.96 29.79 -16.39
C LEU A 387 1.18 30.88 -15.65
N ALA A 388 0.13 30.56 -14.91
CA ALA A 388 -0.76 31.50 -14.23
C ALA A 388 -0.03 32.46 -13.26
N GLY A 389 1.12 32.09 -12.73
CA GLY A 389 1.97 32.93 -11.91
C GLY A 389 2.70 34.04 -12.67
N ARG A 390 2.63 34.11 -14.02
CA ARG A 390 3.43 34.97 -14.90
C ARG A 390 2.62 35.93 -15.76
N GLY A 391 1.28 35.79 -15.79
CA GLY A 391 0.45 36.61 -16.69
C GLY A 391 -0.99 36.79 -16.22
N SER A 392 -1.83 37.36 -17.07
CA SER A 392 -3.26 37.52 -16.81
C SER A 392 -3.91 36.16 -16.56
N GLN A 393 -4.46 35.96 -15.35
CA GLN A 393 -5.12 34.70 -14.94
C GLN A 393 -6.27 34.31 -15.89
N SER A 394 -7.00 35.30 -16.44
CA SER A 394 -8.12 35.06 -17.37
C SER A 394 -7.65 34.48 -18.70
N ALA A 395 -6.54 34.96 -19.25
CA ALA A 395 -5.99 34.42 -20.51
C ALA A 395 -5.47 32.99 -20.36
N VAL A 396 -4.86 32.68 -19.21
CA VAL A 396 -4.36 31.35 -18.90
C VAL A 396 -5.50 30.36 -18.68
N LEU A 397 -6.56 30.77 -17.99
CA LEU A 397 -7.76 29.97 -17.81
C LEU A 397 -8.51 29.70 -19.10
N ALA A 398 -8.59 30.70 -19.99
CA ALA A 398 -9.14 30.56 -21.35
C ALA A 398 -8.35 29.52 -22.17
N ALA A 399 -7.02 29.46 -22.02
CA ALA A 399 -6.19 28.49 -22.71
C ALA A 399 -6.45 27.05 -22.19
N CYS A 400 -6.79 26.87 -20.90
CA CYS A 400 -7.16 25.57 -20.32
C CYS A 400 -8.56 25.11 -20.74
N ASP A 401 -9.38 25.95 -21.34
CA ASP A 401 -10.82 25.82 -21.39
C ASP A 401 -11.41 25.50 -22.79
N PRO A 402 -11.15 24.33 -23.38
CA PRO A 402 -12.00 23.79 -24.42
C PRO A 402 -13.29 23.12 -23.87
N ASP A 403 -13.28 22.72 -22.59
CA ASP A 403 -14.44 22.27 -21.84
C ASP A 403 -14.42 22.88 -20.43
N PRO A 404 -14.97 24.11 -20.26
CA PRO A 404 -14.98 24.83 -18.99
C PRO A 404 -15.72 24.08 -17.88
N ASN A 405 -16.56 23.15 -18.23
CA ASN A 405 -17.36 22.33 -17.31
C ASN A 405 -16.75 20.94 -17.08
N GLY A 406 -15.69 20.57 -17.77
CA GLY A 406 -14.96 19.33 -17.55
C GLY A 406 -14.16 19.33 -16.27
N ARG A 407 -13.95 18.15 -15.65
CA ARG A 407 -13.20 17.97 -14.41
C ARG A 407 -11.81 18.63 -14.44
N ALA A 408 -11.03 18.38 -15.50
CA ALA A 408 -9.66 18.90 -15.60
C ALA A 408 -9.61 20.44 -15.61
N GLY A 409 -10.51 21.10 -16.35
CA GLY A 409 -10.62 22.56 -16.39
C GLY A 409 -10.99 23.17 -15.03
N ARG A 410 -11.93 22.56 -14.33
CA ARG A 410 -12.36 22.97 -12.98
C ARG A 410 -11.25 22.79 -11.95
N LEU A 411 -10.50 21.66 -11.97
CA LEU A 411 -9.36 21.42 -11.08
C LEU A 411 -8.22 22.42 -11.36
N ALA A 412 -7.95 22.76 -12.61
CA ALA A 412 -6.96 23.78 -12.96
C ALA A 412 -7.36 25.17 -12.43
N ARG A 413 -8.64 25.55 -12.47
CA ARG A 413 -9.13 26.77 -11.83
C ARG A 413 -8.88 26.79 -10.33
N LEU A 414 -9.16 25.67 -9.64
CA LEU A 414 -8.85 25.55 -8.22
C LEU A 414 -7.34 25.72 -7.94
N ALA A 415 -6.46 25.10 -8.74
CA ALA A 415 -5.02 25.28 -8.61
C ALA A 415 -4.55 26.73 -8.83
N VAL A 416 -5.24 27.49 -9.67
CA VAL A 416 -4.99 28.94 -9.84
C VAL A 416 -5.52 29.75 -8.65
N LEU A 417 -6.68 29.37 -8.11
CA LEU A 417 -7.27 29.98 -6.92
C LEU A 417 -6.42 29.73 -5.67
N ASP A 418 -5.69 28.63 -5.57
CA ASP A 418 -4.76 28.29 -4.47
C ASP A 418 -3.57 29.26 -4.33
N ARG A 419 -3.29 30.06 -5.36
CA ARG A 419 -2.12 30.97 -5.41
C ARG A 419 -2.36 32.36 -4.85
N GLY A 420 -3.49 32.63 -4.25
CA GLY A 420 -3.78 33.94 -3.66
C GLY A 420 -5.12 33.99 -2.93
N PRO A 421 -5.39 35.08 -2.22
CA PRO A 421 -6.51 35.17 -1.30
C PRO A 421 -7.87 34.96 -1.97
N LEU A 422 -8.76 34.21 -1.30
CA LEU A 422 -10.13 33.95 -1.76
C LEU A 422 -11.05 35.13 -1.42
N LYS A 423 -10.94 36.25 -2.17
CA LYS A 423 -11.76 37.46 -1.98
C LYS A 423 -12.40 37.92 -3.30
N GLY A 424 -13.51 38.64 -3.20
CA GLY A 424 -14.17 39.22 -4.35
C GLY A 424 -14.53 38.21 -5.44
N GLU A 425 -14.07 38.41 -6.69
CA GLU A 425 -14.33 37.54 -7.83
C GLU A 425 -13.76 36.13 -7.64
N ARG A 426 -12.57 36.00 -7.02
CA ARG A 426 -11.96 34.69 -6.74
C ARG A 426 -12.80 33.86 -5.79
N LEU A 427 -13.41 34.50 -4.79
CA LEU A 427 -14.34 33.83 -3.87
C LEU A 427 -15.60 33.33 -4.60
N ARG A 428 -16.16 34.13 -5.51
CA ARG A 428 -17.33 33.71 -6.32
C ARG A 428 -17.00 32.52 -7.20
N GLN A 429 -15.84 32.52 -7.86
CA GLN A 429 -15.37 31.42 -8.68
C GLN A 429 -15.16 30.15 -7.85
N TRP A 430 -14.56 30.28 -6.67
CA TRP A 430 -14.41 29.15 -5.75
C TRP A 430 -15.77 28.61 -5.29
N GLN A 431 -16.73 29.48 -4.93
CA GLN A 431 -18.07 29.05 -4.53
C GLN A 431 -18.80 28.27 -5.62
N ALA A 432 -18.65 28.67 -6.87
CA ALA A 432 -19.19 27.93 -8.01
C ALA A 432 -18.56 26.54 -8.15
N LEU A 433 -17.25 26.40 -7.94
CA LEU A 433 -16.53 25.13 -7.98
C LEU A 433 -16.87 24.25 -6.77
N ALA A 434 -17.03 24.83 -5.60
CA ALA A 434 -17.47 24.12 -4.38
C ALA A 434 -18.94 23.65 -4.45
N SER A 435 -19.68 24.05 -5.49
CA SER A 435 -21.05 23.62 -5.77
C SER A 435 -21.18 22.88 -7.12
N ALA A 436 -20.05 22.46 -7.70
CA ALA A 436 -20.01 21.73 -8.96
C ALA A 436 -20.74 20.38 -8.86
N ASP A 437 -21.14 19.83 -9.99
CA ASP A 437 -21.75 18.50 -10.09
C ASP A 437 -20.74 17.33 -9.92
N ASP A 438 -19.44 17.59 -10.07
CA ASP A 438 -18.37 16.64 -9.93
C ASP A 438 -17.83 16.59 -8.47
N ALA A 439 -17.89 15.42 -7.83
CA ALA A 439 -17.49 15.21 -6.43
C ALA A 439 -16.01 15.57 -6.18
N VAL A 440 -15.10 15.11 -7.06
CA VAL A 440 -13.66 15.39 -6.95
C VAL A 440 -13.36 16.89 -6.98
N VAL A 441 -14.09 17.64 -7.81
CA VAL A 441 -13.95 19.12 -7.88
C VAL A 441 -14.42 19.77 -6.57
N ARG A 442 -15.54 19.29 -6.00
CA ARG A 442 -16.05 19.82 -4.73
C ARG A 442 -15.10 19.54 -3.57
N GLU A 443 -14.57 18.32 -3.48
CA GLU A 443 -13.58 17.91 -2.46
C GLU A 443 -12.32 18.74 -2.55
N ARG A 444 -11.78 18.90 -3.75
CA ARG A 444 -10.60 19.76 -3.96
C ARG A 444 -10.86 21.23 -3.61
N ALA A 445 -12.08 21.72 -3.84
CA ALA A 445 -12.47 23.07 -3.42
C ALA A 445 -12.53 23.18 -1.89
N LEU A 446 -12.95 22.13 -1.16
CA LEU A 446 -12.94 22.11 0.30
C LEU A 446 -11.53 22.14 0.87
N GLU A 447 -10.62 21.33 0.33
CA GLU A 447 -9.20 21.34 0.73
C GLU A 447 -8.56 22.72 0.51
N LEU A 448 -8.92 23.38 -0.58
CA LEU A 448 -8.45 24.75 -0.85
C LEU A 448 -8.96 25.73 0.19
N ALA A 449 -10.25 25.64 0.56
CA ALA A 449 -10.85 26.53 1.57
C ALA A 449 -10.16 26.41 2.93
N ALA A 450 -9.76 25.20 3.32
CA ALA A 450 -9.10 24.95 4.60
C ALA A 450 -7.72 25.64 4.71
N LYS A 451 -7.05 25.88 3.57
CA LYS A 451 -5.73 26.54 3.51
C LYS A 451 -5.80 28.08 3.59
N HIS A 452 -6.97 28.69 3.40
CA HIS A 452 -7.15 30.13 3.31
C HIS A 452 -7.82 30.71 4.56
N ASP A 453 -7.04 31.39 5.42
CA ASP A 453 -7.48 31.93 6.72
C ASP A 453 -8.52 33.03 6.60
N GLU A 454 -8.49 33.79 5.51
CA GLU A 454 -9.44 34.87 5.25
C GLU A 454 -10.85 34.42 4.85
N PHE A 455 -11.06 33.11 4.71
CA PHE A 455 -12.32 32.51 4.28
C PHE A 455 -13.03 31.79 5.43
N ASP A 456 -14.32 32.07 5.64
CA ASP A 456 -15.16 31.32 6.58
C ASP A 456 -15.42 29.90 6.02
N ALA A 457 -14.48 28.99 6.23
CA ALA A 457 -14.63 27.59 5.89
C ALA A 457 -15.70 26.88 6.75
N THR A 458 -16.01 27.41 7.92
CA THR A 458 -16.93 26.81 8.91
C THR A 458 -18.30 26.54 8.30
N SER A 459 -18.87 27.52 7.61
CA SER A 459 -20.21 27.39 7.00
C SER A 459 -20.24 26.34 5.89
N VAL A 460 -19.18 26.25 5.10
CA VAL A 460 -19.05 25.29 3.99
C VAL A 460 -18.86 23.88 4.53
N LEU A 461 -17.91 23.68 5.45
CA LEU A 461 -17.67 22.37 6.06
C LEU A 461 -18.89 21.86 6.80
N THR A 462 -19.60 22.75 7.54
CA THR A 462 -20.87 22.41 8.21
C THR A 462 -21.93 21.89 7.21
N ARG A 463 -22.10 22.57 6.08
CA ARG A 463 -23.03 22.15 5.02
C ARG A 463 -22.63 20.79 4.43
N VAL A 464 -21.33 20.61 4.16
CA VAL A 464 -20.80 19.40 3.49
C VAL A 464 -20.88 18.18 4.39
N LEU A 465 -20.75 18.32 5.71
CA LEU A 465 -21.07 17.22 6.65
C LEU A 465 -22.50 16.69 6.46
N GLY A 466 -23.41 17.47 5.86
CA GLY A 466 -24.76 17.06 5.47
C GLY A 466 -24.85 16.26 4.16
N SER A 467 -23.79 16.12 3.41
CA SER A 467 -23.75 15.42 2.12
C SER A 467 -24.08 13.93 2.25
N LYS A 468 -24.53 13.36 1.12
CA LYS A 468 -24.71 11.90 0.95
C LYS A 468 -23.50 11.22 0.33
N THR A 469 -22.53 11.99 -0.17
CA THR A 469 -21.31 11.52 -0.82
C THR A 469 -20.26 11.21 0.25
N ALA A 470 -19.71 10.01 0.20
CA ALA A 470 -18.73 9.54 1.18
C ALA A 470 -17.48 10.41 1.23
N GLY A 471 -16.89 10.71 0.07
CA GLY A 471 -15.68 11.51 -0.05
C GLY A 471 -15.86 12.92 0.51
N GLU A 472 -16.96 13.59 0.23
CA GLU A 472 -17.23 14.93 0.76
C GLU A 472 -17.31 14.95 2.29
N VAL A 473 -18.01 14.00 2.90
CA VAL A 473 -18.14 13.91 4.37
C VAL A 473 -16.80 13.56 5.01
N ALA A 474 -16.06 12.60 4.42
CA ALA A 474 -14.73 12.22 4.87
C ALA A 474 -13.76 13.42 4.82
N THR A 475 -13.71 14.14 3.68
CA THR A 475 -12.86 15.31 3.49
C THR A 475 -13.23 16.43 4.48
N ALA A 476 -14.52 16.74 4.64
CA ALA A 476 -14.96 17.77 5.61
C ALA A 476 -14.60 17.41 7.04
N ALA A 477 -14.78 16.15 7.45
CA ALA A 477 -14.41 15.66 8.77
C ALA A 477 -12.89 15.68 8.98
N HIS A 478 -12.12 15.22 7.99
CA HIS A 478 -10.65 15.26 8.00
C HIS A 478 -10.13 16.69 8.18
N LEU A 479 -10.63 17.64 7.40
CA LEU A 479 -10.23 19.05 7.50
C LEU A 479 -10.58 19.67 8.87
N LEU A 480 -11.71 19.30 9.47
CA LEU A 480 -12.05 19.72 10.82
C LEU A 480 -11.14 19.09 11.89
N SER A 481 -10.61 17.91 11.66
CA SER A 481 -9.64 17.27 12.56
C SER A 481 -8.24 17.88 12.45
N GLU A 482 -7.80 18.23 11.23
CA GLU A 482 -6.50 18.88 10.97
C GLU A 482 -6.49 20.37 11.36
N HIS A 483 -7.64 21.05 11.18
CA HIS A 483 -7.84 22.47 11.38
C HIS A 483 -9.01 22.74 12.37
N PRO A 484 -8.89 22.32 13.65
CA PRO A 484 -10.00 22.47 14.62
C PRO A 484 -10.39 23.93 14.86
N GLU A 485 -9.48 24.90 14.64
CA GLU A 485 -9.75 26.33 14.69
C GLU A 485 -10.81 26.76 13.67
N ARG A 486 -10.96 26.03 12.56
CA ARG A 486 -11.97 26.25 11.51
C ARG A 486 -13.38 25.85 11.95
N ALA A 487 -13.51 25.12 13.05
CA ALA A 487 -14.80 24.76 13.63
C ALA A 487 -15.41 25.90 14.46
N SER A 488 -14.65 26.96 14.77
CA SER A 488 -15.07 28.08 15.64
C SER A 488 -15.26 29.36 14.84
N THR A 489 -16.27 30.14 15.21
CA THR A 489 -16.47 31.50 14.69
C THR A 489 -15.52 32.52 15.31
N THR A 490 -14.80 32.16 16.36
CA THR A 490 -13.86 33.02 17.09
C THR A 490 -12.40 32.69 16.78
N GLY A 491 -12.14 31.68 15.98
CA GLY A 491 -10.77 31.19 15.66
C GLY A 491 -10.10 30.44 16.81
N SER A 492 -10.81 30.16 17.92
CA SER A 492 -10.31 29.32 19.01
C SER A 492 -10.76 27.87 18.85
N ALA A 493 -9.84 26.92 19.02
CA ALA A 493 -10.16 25.48 18.99
C ALA A 493 -10.97 25.00 20.20
N ASP A 494 -11.10 25.84 21.23
CA ASP A 494 -11.67 25.45 22.54
C ASP A 494 -13.21 25.30 22.54
N ALA A 495 -13.91 25.89 21.56
CA ALA A 495 -15.36 25.77 21.45
C ALA A 495 -15.82 25.79 19.98
N PRO A 496 -16.18 24.66 19.41
CA PRO A 496 -16.75 24.62 18.06
C PRO A 496 -18.09 25.32 17.99
N ALA A 497 -18.36 25.97 16.85
CA ALA A 497 -19.65 26.64 16.63
C ALA A 497 -20.83 25.65 16.79
N PRO A 498 -21.96 26.05 17.39
CA PRO A 498 -23.11 25.17 17.59
C PRO A 498 -23.62 24.52 16.28
N ALA A 499 -23.44 25.18 15.13
CA ALA A 499 -23.80 24.65 13.83
C ALA A 499 -22.89 23.44 13.42
N VAL A 500 -21.58 23.56 13.65
CA VAL A 500 -20.63 22.46 13.42
C VAL A 500 -20.95 21.28 14.32
N THR A 501 -21.15 21.52 15.61
CA THR A 501 -21.52 20.50 16.60
C THR A 501 -22.76 19.71 16.15
N ARG A 502 -23.82 20.42 15.74
CA ARG A 502 -25.05 19.77 15.25
C ARG A 502 -24.81 18.98 13.95
N ALA A 503 -24.09 19.54 12.99
CA ALA A 503 -23.83 18.89 11.71
C ALA A 503 -22.94 17.63 11.87
N LEU A 504 -21.90 17.71 12.71
CA LEU A 504 -21.02 16.57 13.00
C LEU A 504 -21.77 15.46 13.75
N THR A 505 -22.63 15.83 14.72
CA THR A 505 -23.49 14.85 15.43
C THR A 505 -24.41 14.13 14.44
N ALA A 506 -25.08 14.88 13.56
CA ALA A 506 -25.96 14.31 12.54
C ALA A 506 -25.20 13.44 11.52
N ALA A 507 -23.97 13.81 11.15
CA ALA A 507 -23.11 13.01 10.30
C ALA A 507 -22.71 11.70 10.97
N LEU A 508 -22.24 11.74 12.23
CA LEU A 508 -21.94 10.56 13.03
C LEU A 508 -23.11 9.59 13.11
N GLU A 509 -24.35 10.10 13.28
CA GLU A 509 -25.58 9.28 13.30
C GLU A 509 -25.86 8.62 11.96
N ARG A 510 -25.75 9.38 10.88
CA ARG A 510 -26.05 8.90 9.52
C ARG A 510 -25.09 7.82 9.05
N TRP A 511 -23.81 7.98 9.37
CA TRP A 511 -22.73 7.10 8.88
C TRP A 511 -22.34 6.00 9.88
N ASP A 512 -22.99 5.90 11.04
CA ASP A 512 -22.65 4.95 12.11
C ASP A 512 -22.62 3.48 11.65
N THR A 513 -23.53 3.09 10.77
CA THR A 513 -23.64 1.74 10.21
C THR A 513 -23.12 1.62 8.77
N SER A 514 -22.50 2.67 8.24
CA SER A 514 -21.95 2.64 6.88
C SER A 514 -20.86 1.57 6.74
N PRO A 515 -20.82 0.85 5.61
CA PRO A 515 -19.70 -0.01 5.27
C PRO A 515 -18.41 0.79 4.97
N ASN A 516 -18.54 2.09 4.66
CA ASN A 516 -17.38 2.95 4.44
C ASN A 516 -16.71 3.31 5.77
N ILE A 517 -15.62 2.59 6.08
CA ILE A 517 -14.89 2.75 7.33
C ILE A 517 -14.16 4.10 7.37
N GLU A 518 -13.67 4.60 6.24
CA GLU A 518 -12.91 5.84 6.16
C GLU A 518 -13.76 7.07 6.58
N VAL A 519 -15.00 7.14 6.15
CA VAL A 519 -15.92 8.19 6.62
C VAL A 519 -16.10 8.11 8.15
N ARG A 520 -16.27 6.91 8.68
CA ARG A 520 -16.49 6.69 10.12
C ARG A 520 -15.26 7.06 10.94
N THR A 521 -14.06 6.76 10.46
CA THR A 521 -12.80 7.11 11.15
C THR A 521 -12.56 8.61 11.13
N ASN A 522 -12.73 9.28 9.98
CA ASN A 522 -12.59 10.74 9.90
C ASN A 522 -13.61 11.48 10.78
N LEU A 523 -14.84 10.99 10.86
CA LEU A 523 -15.85 11.54 11.76
C LEU A 523 -15.49 11.34 13.25
N ALA A 524 -14.89 10.19 13.60
CA ALA A 524 -14.41 9.93 14.96
C ALA A 524 -13.24 10.85 15.33
N ASP A 525 -12.30 11.06 14.42
CA ASP A 525 -11.17 11.97 14.62
C ASP A 525 -11.63 13.42 14.80
N ALA A 526 -12.54 13.88 13.94
CA ALA A 526 -13.12 15.21 14.06
C ALA A 526 -13.85 15.39 15.41
N ALA A 527 -14.63 14.40 15.85
CA ALA A 527 -15.32 14.44 17.13
C ALA A 527 -14.33 14.52 18.30
N GLY A 528 -13.23 13.74 18.24
CA GLY A 528 -12.16 13.75 19.24
C GLY A 528 -11.45 15.11 19.31
N ARG A 529 -11.00 15.61 18.16
CA ARG A 529 -10.27 16.89 18.06
C ARG A 529 -11.09 18.11 18.48
N LEU A 530 -12.39 18.09 18.17
CA LEU A 530 -13.32 19.17 18.54
C LEU A 530 -13.90 19.02 19.96
N GLY A 531 -13.50 18.02 20.73
CA GLY A 531 -14.00 17.81 22.09
C GLY A 531 -15.51 17.53 22.15
N LEU A 532 -16.10 16.89 21.12
CA LEU A 532 -17.53 16.64 21.02
C LEU A 532 -17.97 15.53 22.00
N LEU A 533 -18.12 15.82 23.26
CA LEU A 533 -18.46 14.84 24.32
C LEU A 533 -19.78 14.10 24.06
N THR A 534 -20.73 14.69 23.30
CA THR A 534 -21.97 14.01 22.88
C THR A 534 -21.73 12.81 21.99
N ALA A 535 -20.57 12.71 21.31
CA ALA A 535 -20.14 11.57 20.51
C ALA A 535 -19.60 10.40 21.35
N LYS A 536 -19.28 10.61 22.63
CA LYS A 536 -18.63 9.59 23.48
C LYS A 536 -19.32 8.23 23.47
N PRO A 537 -20.66 8.10 23.60
CA PRO A 537 -21.32 6.79 23.56
C PRO A 537 -21.12 6.06 22.22
N ARG A 538 -21.07 6.78 21.10
CA ARG A 538 -20.83 6.19 19.76
C ARG A 538 -19.38 5.75 19.60
N LEU A 539 -18.43 6.54 20.12
CA LEU A 539 -17.01 6.17 20.13
C LEU A 539 -16.76 4.95 21.02
N GLU A 540 -17.46 4.83 22.16
CA GLU A 540 -17.41 3.63 23.01
C GLU A 540 -18.01 2.40 22.31
N ALA A 541 -19.04 2.57 21.49
CA ALA A 541 -19.57 1.50 20.64
C ALA A 541 -18.58 1.15 19.50
N ALA A 542 -18.00 2.15 18.84
CA ALA A 542 -16.97 1.97 17.80
C ALA A 542 -15.71 1.28 18.36
N CYS A 543 -15.36 1.51 19.62
CA CYS A 543 -14.29 0.83 20.36
C CYS A 543 -14.49 -0.70 20.47
N LYS A 544 -15.72 -1.18 20.28
CA LYS A 544 -16.07 -2.62 20.26
C LYS A 544 -16.28 -3.17 18.83
N SER A 545 -16.03 -2.37 17.82
CA SER A 545 -16.17 -2.78 16.43
C SER A 545 -15.24 -3.96 16.10
N HIS A 546 -15.68 -4.86 15.23
CA HIS A 546 -14.78 -5.89 14.67
C HIS A 546 -13.71 -5.30 13.75
N ASN A 547 -13.93 -4.11 13.19
CA ASN A 547 -12.94 -3.45 12.32
C ASN A 547 -11.83 -2.80 13.16
N PRO A 548 -10.55 -3.20 12.99
CA PRO A 548 -9.44 -2.71 13.80
C PRO A 548 -9.11 -1.23 13.55
N THR A 549 -9.27 -0.76 12.31
CA THR A 549 -9.04 0.65 11.98
C THR A 549 -10.01 1.56 12.71
N LEU A 550 -11.30 1.23 12.71
CA LEU A 550 -12.31 2.00 13.44
C LEU A 550 -12.07 1.97 14.94
N ARG A 551 -11.66 0.82 15.54
CA ARG A 551 -11.31 0.74 16.95
C ARG A 551 -10.15 1.68 17.31
N LYS A 552 -9.11 1.71 16.50
CA LYS A 552 -7.93 2.56 16.70
C LYS A 552 -8.31 4.05 16.74
N HIS A 553 -9.09 4.52 15.78
CA HIS A 553 -9.55 5.91 15.72
C HIS A 553 -10.50 6.26 16.86
N ALA A 554 -11.41 5.35 17.24
CA ALA A 554 -12.27 5.53 18.40
C ALA A 554 -11.47 5.64 19.71
N GLU A 555 -10.43 4.82 19.91
CA GLU A 555 -9.51 4.89 21.04
C GLU A 555 -8.81 6.24 21.11
N GLN A 556 -8.24 6.70 19.99
CA GLN A 556 -7.58 8.00 19.90
C GLN A 556 -8.51 9.16 20.24
N ALA A 557 -9.75 9.11 19.72
CA ALA A 557 -10.76 10.12 20.05
C ALA A 557 -11.17 10.11 21.54
N LEU A 558 -11.31 8.91 22.14
CA LEU A 558 -11.61 8.78 23.58
C LEU A 558 -10.44 9.28 24.46
N HIS A 559 -9.19 9.08 24.04
CA HIS A 559 -8.02 9.65 24.71
C HIS A 559 -8.04 11.18 24.72
N LEU A 560 -8.49 11.81 23.62
CA LEU A 560 -8.67 13.27 23.56
C LEU A 560 -9.78 13.75 24.51
N PHE A 561 -10.76 12.92 24.85
CA PHE A 561 -11.76 13.21 25.90
C PHE A 561 -11.26 12.99 27.33
N GLY A 562 -9.97 12.69 27.51
CA GLY A 562 -9.35 12.48 28.81
C GLY A 562 -9.32 11.03 29.30
N ASP A 563 -9.91 10.07 28.56
CA ASP A 563 -9.90 8.64 28.91
C ASP A 563 -8.62 7.97 28.38
N ARG A 564 -7.47 8.43 28.88
CA ARG A 564 -6.12 8.03 28.37
C ARG A 564 -5.77 6.56 28.61
N GLU A 565 -6.47 5.89 29.52
CA GLU A 565 -6.26 4.48 29.84
C GLU A 565 -7.14 3.55 29.01
N ARG A 566 -8.08 4.10 28.27
CA ARG A 566 -8.97 3.30 27.41
C ARG A 566 -8.16 2.51 26.38
N ARG A 567 -8.53 1.21 26.23
CA ARG A 567 -8.02 0.31 25.20
C ARG A 567 -9.18 -0.33 24.46
N CYS A 568 -9.17 -0.23 23.15
CA CYS A 568 -10.18 -0.81 22.26
C CYS A 568 -9.74 -2.16 21.71
N THR A 569 -9.25 -3.05 22.58
CA THR A 569 -8.72 -4.38 22.21
C THR A 569 -9.77 -5.48 22.23
N SER A 570 -10.86 -5.29 23.00
CA SER A 570 -11.93 -6.28 23.15
C SER A 570 -13.05 -6.03 22.14
N PHE A 571 -13.36 -7.01 21.31
CA PHE A 571 -14.46 -6.99 20.36
C PHE A 571 -15.09 -8.38 20.21
N GLU A 572 -16.31 -8.44 19.70
CA GLU A 572 -16.94 -9.70 19.31
C GLU A 572 -16.73 -9.96 17.81
N PRO A 573 -16.10 -11.08 17.43
CA PRO A 573 -15.98 -11.46 16.04
C PRO A 573 -17.38 -11.61 15.39
N PRO A 574 -17.53 -11.30 14.10
CA PRO A 574 -18.75 -11.60 13.36
C PRO A 574 -19.17 -13.06 13.52
N ALA A 575 -20.47 -13.33 13.57
CA ALA A 575 -20.99 -14.70 13.69
C ALA A 575 -20.61 -15.57 12.47
N SER A 576 -20.54 -14.96 11.29
CA SER A 576 -20.21 -15.63 10.02
C SER A 576 -19.05 -14.93 9.33
N PRO A 577 -18.20 -15.66 8.60
CA PRO A 577 -17.21 -15.06 7.71
C PRO A 577 -17.90 -14.33 6.53
N PRO A 578 -17.15 -13.57 5.70
CA PRO A 578 -17.65 -13.03 4.46
C PRO A 578 -18.31 -14.10 3.57
N ALA A 579 -19.39 -13.72 2.89
CA ALA A 579 -20.13 -14.67 2.06
C ALA A 579 -19.27 -15.31 0.96
N GLU A 580 -18.30 -14.59 0.46
CA GLU A 580 -17.34 -15.03 -0.55
C GLU A 580 -16.54 -16.27 -0.12
N LEU A 581 -16.27 -16.44 1.17
CA LEU A 581 -15.53 -17.61 1.66
C LEU A 581 -16.27 -18.93 1.39
N ALA A 582 -17.62 -18.93 1.44
CA ALA A 582 -18.43 -20.12 1.23
C ALA A 582 -18.37 -20.68 -0.21
N HIS A 583 -18.00 -19.81 -1.18
CA HIS A 583 -17.88 -20.15 -2.60
C HIS A 583 -16.60 -19.59 -3.21
N ALA A 584 -15.56 -19.47 -2.38
CA ALA A 584 -14.28 -18.96 -2.81
C ALA A 584 -13.75 -19.72 -4.02
N LEU A 585 -13.19 -19.00 -4.97
CA LEU A 585 -12.58 -19.60 -6.15
C LEU A 585 -11.41 -20.47 -5.72
N THR A 586 -11.24 -21.61 -6.39
CA THR A 586 -10.16 -22.58 -6.17
C THR A 586 -9.16 -22.63 -7.31
N SER A 587 -9.44 -21.90 -8.38
CA SER A 587 -8.58 -21.82 -9.58
C SER A 587 -8.34 -20.36 -9.95
N PRO A 588 -7.17 -20.03 -10.50
CA PRO A 588 -6.87 -18.69 -11.00
C PRO A 588 -7.92 -18.19 -11.99
N ALA A 589 -8.13 -16.87 -12.00
CA ALA A 589 -9.03 -16.19 -12.92
C ALA A 589 -8.27 -15.19 -13.78
N HIS A 590 -8.44 -15.26 -15.09
CA HIS A 590 -7.88 -14.30 -16.04
C HIS A 590 -8.90 -13.22 -16.37
N LEU A 591 -8.56 -11.96 -16.17
CA LEU A 591 -9.38 -10.80 -16.50
C LEU A 591 -8.75 -10.01 -17.65
N GLU A 592 -9.51 -9.79 -18.72
CA GLU A 592 -9.16 -8.89 -19.81
C GLU A 592 -9.95 -7.59 -19.65
N ILE A 593 -9.24 -6.48 -19.43
CA ILE A 593 -9.82 -5.15 -19.17
C ILE A 593 -9.61 -4.28 -20.40
N GLU A 594 -10.69 -3.98 -21.09
CA GLU A 594 -10.68 -3.03 -22.20
C GLU A 594 -10.97 -1.63 -21.66
N THR A 595 -10.05 -0.69 -21.89
CA THR A 595 -10.24 0.72 -21.58
C THR A 595 -10.40 1.54 -22.86
N ASP A 596 -10.61 2.82 -22.75
CA ASP A 596 -10.61 3.72 -23.91
C ASP A 596 -9.19 4.02 -24.45
N ALA A 597 -8.15 3.69 -23.68
CA ALA A 597 -6.74 3.89 -24.04
C ALA A 597 -6.03 2.61 -24.52
N VAL A 598 -6.17 1.51 -23.78
CA VAL A 598 -5.44 0.26 -24.01
C VAL A 598 -6.19 -0.91 -23.40
N THR A 599 -5.99 -2.13 -23.92
CA THR A 599 -6.43 -3.37 -23.26
C THR A 599 -5.30 -3.91 -22.40
N VAL A 600 -5.59 -4.22 -21.14
CA VAL A 600 -4.67 -4.78 -20.14
C VAL A 600 -5.26 -6.04 -19.51
N THR A 601 -4.42 -6.84 -18.85
CA THR A 601 -4.86 -8.10 -18.24
C THR A 601 -4.46 -8.21 -16.77
N LEU A 602 -5.22 -9.03 -16.03
CA LEU A 602 -4.92 -9.46 -14.67
C LEU A 602 -5.03 -10.99 -14.60
N ASP A 603 -4.07 -11.62 -13.95
CA ASP A 603 -4.09 -13.01 -13.53
C ASP A 603 -4.26 -13.05 -12.01
N LEU A 604 -5.46 -13.33 -11.54
CA LEU A 604 -5.82 -13.35 -10.12
C LEU A 604 -5.67 -14.76 -9.56
N ASP A 605 -4.99 -14.89 -8.42
CA ASP A 605 -4.70 -16.16 -7.77
C ASP A 605 -5.41 -16.26 -6.40
N PRO A 606 -6.47 -17.10 -6.31
CA PRO A 606 -7.20 -17.26 -5.06
C PRO A 606 -6.38 -17.94 -3.94
N THR A 607 -5.22 -18.51 -4.23
CA THR A 607 -4.35 -19.06 -3.17
C THR A 607 -3.69 -17.96 -2.33
N LEU A 608 -3.58 -16.75 -2.89
CA LEU A 608 -3.03 -15.58 -2.20
C LEU A 608 -4.06 -14.94 -1.28
N ALA A 609 -5.29 -14.72 -1.80
CA ALA A 609 -6.36 -14.00 -1.12
C ALA A 609 -7.74 -14.48 -1.63
N PRO A 610 -8.25 -15.63 -1.14
CA PRO A 610 -9.44 -16.28 -1.70
C PRO A 610 -10.70 -15.41 -1.65
N VAL A 611 -10.95 -14.67 -0.58
CA VAL A 611 -12.13 -13.83 -0.41
C VAL A 611 -12.04 -12.60 -1.33
N ALA A 612 -10.89 -11.93 -1.35
CA ALA A 612 -10.67 -10.72 -2.16
C ALA A 612 -10.72 -11.03 -3.67
N VAL A 613 -10.06 -12.11 -4.10
CA VAL A 613 -10.09 -12.54 -5.51
C VAL A 613 -11.51 -12.88 -5.93
N THR A 614 -12.25 -13.63 -5.11
CA THR A 614 -13.66 -13.96 -5.40
C THR A 614 -14.52 -12.71 -5.54
N ARG A 615 -14.35 -11.73 -4.62
CA ARG A 615 -15.04 -10.44 -4.69
C ARG A 615 -14.76 -9.70 -6.00
N LEU A 616 -13.48 -9.57 -6.40
CA LEU A 616 -13.12 -8.88 -7.64
C LEU A 616 -13.71 -9.54 -8.88
N VAL A 617 -13.67 -10.87 -8.95
CA VAL A 617 -14.20 -11.65 -10.07
C VAL A 617 -15.72 -11.54 -10.15
N GLU A 618 -16.44 -11.58 -9.02
CA GLU A 618 -17.89 -11.39 -9.00
C GLU A 618 -18.30 -9.99 -9.45
N LEU A 619 -17.59 -8.96 -8.97
CA LEU A 619 -17.82 -7.58 -9.39
C LEU A 619 -17.56 -7.41 -10.89
N ALA A 620 -16.49 -8.02 -11.42
CA ALA A 620 -16.21 -8.02 -12.86
C ALA A 620 -17.31 -8.68 -13.66
N ARG A 621 -17.79 -9.87 -13.24
CA ARG A 621 -18.89 -10.60 -13.88
C ARG A 621 -20.22 -9.87 -13.83
N SER A 622 -20.47 -9.10 -12.77
CA SER A 622 -21.70 -8.30 -12.64
C SER A 622 -21.68 -7.01 -13.47
N GLY A 623 -20.57 -6.68 -14.14
CA GLY A 623 -20.42 -5.43 -14.88
C GLY A 623 -20.17 -4.20 -14.01
N PHE A 624 -19.87 -4.37 -12.72
CA PHE A 624 -19.65 -3.27 -11.76
C PHE A 624 -18.60 -2.27 -12.24
N TYR A 625 -17.55 -2.73 -12.91
CA TYR A 625 -16.44 -1.89 -13.35
C TYR A 625 -16.69 -1.14 -14.66
N ALA A 626 -17.82 -1.37 -15.35
CA ALA A 626 -18.13 -0.67 -16.60
C ALA A 626 -18.33 0.84 -16.34
N GLY A 627 -17.56 1.68 -17.02
CA GLY A 627 -17.57 3.14 -16.85
C GLY A 627 -16.72 3.66 -15.71
N VAL A 628 -16.17 2.80 -14.85
CA VAL A 628 -15.25 3.19 -13.77
C VAL A 628 -13.99 3.82 -14.36
N VAL A 629 -13.53 4.89 -13.73
CA VAL A 629 -12.32 5.61 -14.16
C VAL A 629 -11.07 5.12 -13.43
N VAL A 630 -9.94 5.20 -14.10
CA VAL A 630 -8.63 5.19 -13.46
C VAL A 630 -8.51 6.53 -12.70
N HIS A 631 -8.69 6.51 -11.39
CA HIS A 631 -8.76 7.75 -10.60
C HIS A 631 -7.42 8.19 -10.02
N ARG A 632 -6.43 7.29 -10.00
CA ARG A 632 -5.09 7.61 -9.51
C ARG A 632 -4.01 6.91 -10.32
N VAL A 633 -3.06 7.68 -10.84
CA VAL A 633 -1.84 7.18 -11.49
C VAL A 633 -0.64 7.90 -10.91
N VAL A 634 0.29 7.14 -10.36
CA VAL A 634 1.62 7.63 -9.98
C VAL A 634 2.64 6.91 -10.86
N PRO A 635 3.12 7.54 -11.93
CA PRO A 635 4.01 6.89 -12.90
C PRO A 635 5.25 6.29 -12.23
N GLY A 636 5.58 5.04 -12.56
CA GLY A 636 6.66 4.26 -11.93
C GLY A 636 6.34 3.74 -10.52
N PHE A 637 5.15 4.02 -9.98
CA PHE A 637 4.68 3.49 -8.70
C PHE A 637 3.43 2.62 -8.86
N VAL A 638 2.25 3.21 -9.04
CA VAL A 638 0.98 2.47 -9.15
C VAL A 638 0.00 3.08 -10.12
N VAL A 639 -0.90 2.22 -10.64
CA VAL A 639 -2.17 2.58 -11.30
C VAL A 639 -3.30 2.01 -10.43
N GLN A 640 -4.26 2.84 -10.00
CA GLN A 640 -5.37 2.47 -9.11
C GLN A 640 -6.72 2.80 -9.74
N LEU A 641 -7.65 1.86 -9.61
CA LEU A 641 -9.04 1.99 -10.10
C LEU A 641 -9.99 1.12 -9.26
N GLY A 642 -11.27 1.11 -9.62
CA GLY A 642 -12.27 0.27 -8.95
C GLY A 642 -13.20 1.05 -8.01
N ASP A 643 -13.05 2.37 -7.97
CA ASP A 643 -13.96 3.29 -7.30
C ASP A 643 -15.06 3.73 -8.27
N PRO A 644 -16.35 3.43 -8.02
CA PRO A 644 -17.44 3.84 -8.89
C PRO A 644 -17.64 5.36 -8.98
N ASP A 645 -17.30 6.10 -7.91
CA ASP A 645 -17.44 7.55 -7.85
C ASP A 645 -16.19 8.26 -8.44
N GLY A 646 -15.05 7.58 -8.46
CA GLY A 646 -13.79 8.06 -9.02
C GLY A 646 -13.16 9.19 -8.21
N ASP A 647 -13.45 9.26 -6.91
CA ASP A 647 -12.90 10.23 -5.95
C ASP A 647 -11.89 9.62 -4.97
N GLY A 648 -11.75 8.29 -4.99
CA GLY A 648 -10.86 7.53 -4.12
C GLY A 648 -11.54 6.98 -2.86
N TYR A 649 -12.73 7.46 -2.51
CA TYR A 649 -13.47 7.07 -1.30
C TYR A 649 -14.57 6.03 -1.57
N GLY A 650 -14.97 5.85 -2.82
CA GLY A 650 -16.04 4.94 -3.24
C GLY A 650 -15.64 3.47 -3.18
N GLY A 651 -16.64 2.59 -3.14
CA GLY A 651 -16.44 1.15 -3.15
C GLY A 651 -17.72 0.39 -3.48
N ALA A 652 -17.62 -0.94 -3.60
CA ALA A 652 -18.79 -1.78 -3.78
C ALA A 652 -19.73 -1.64 -2.58
N PRO A 653 -21.07 -1.67 -2.78
CA PRO A 653 -22.07 -1.61 -1.71
C PRO A 653 -22.16 -2.94 -0.96
N ARG A 654 -21.04 -3.42 -0.44
CA ARG A 654 -20.85 -4.68 0.30
C ARG A 654 -20.04 -4.41 1.56
N PRO A 655 -20.09 -5.26 2.58
CA PRO A 655 -19.21 -5.15 3.74
C PRO A 655 -17.73 -5.09 3.33
N PRO A 656 -16.87 -4.37 4.09
CA PRO A 656 -15.44 -4.32 3.80
C PRO A 656 -14.82 -5.72 3.82
N LEU A 657 -13.79 -5.92 3.01
CA LEU A 657 -13.01 -7.13 2.98
C LEU A 657 -12.07 -7.19 4.18
N PRO A 658 -11.98 -8.31 4.88
CA PRO A 658 -10.85 -8.58 5.77
C PRO A 658 -9.53 -8.56 4.98
N CYS A 659 -8.46 -8.02 5.55
CA CYS A 659 -7.16 -7.99 4.88
C CYS A 659 -6.54 -9.38 4.83
N GLU A 660 -6.46 -9.96 3.64
CA GLU A 660 -5.76 -11.20 3.37
C GLU A 660 -4.28 -10.91 3.02
N THR A 661 -3.62 -10.12 3.86
CA THR A 661 -2.22 -9.74 3.68
C THR A 661 -1.30 -10.97 3.80
N SER A 662 -0.11 -10.86 3.20
CA SER A 662 0.87 -11.95 3.19
C SER A 662 2.30 -11.39 3.20
N PRO A 663 3.31 -12.19 3.55
CA PRO A 663 4.70 -11.79 3.49
C PRO A 663 5.26 -11.67 2.05
N ALA A 664 4.43 -11.95 1.04
CA ALA A 664 4.86 -11.88 -0.36
C ALA A 664 5.24 -10.45 -0.78
N PRO A 665 6.32 -10.30 -1.57
CA PRO A 665 6.77 -8.99 -2.03
C PRO A 665 5.86 -8.41 -3.13
N PHE A 666 5.69 -7.10 -3.14
CA PHE A 666 5.06 -6.35 -4.23
C PHE A 666 6.10 -6.05 -5.32
N GLU A 667 6.29 -6.98 -6.23
CA GLU A 667 7.13 -6.81 -7.42
C GLU A 667 6.44 -5.93 -8.47
N ALA A 668 7.13 -5.62 -9.57
CA ALA A 668 6.50 -4.94 -10.70
C ALA A 668 5.31 -5.77 -11.23
N LEU A 669 4.21 -5.10 -11.56
CA LEU A 669 2.95 -5.69 -12.02
C LEU A 669 2.23 -6.57 -10.97
N SER A 670 2.55 -6.44 -9.69
CA SER A 670 1.74 -7.03 -8.62
C SER A 670 0.40 -6.31 -8.49
N VAL A 671 -0.67 -7.07 -8.22
CA VAL A 671 -2.04 -6.54 -8.04
C VAL A 671 -2.40 -6.60 -6.56
N GLY A 672 -2.74 -5.45 -5.97
CA GLY A 672 -3.11 -5.35 -4.55
C GLY A 672 -4.49 -4.72 -4.35
N ILE A 673 -5.17 -5.11 -3.26
CA ILE A 673 -6.41 -4.43 -2.82
C ILE A 673 -6.05 -3.09 -2.19
N ALA A 674 -6.69 -2.02 -2.63
CA ALA A 674 -6.52 -0.69 -2.03
C ALA A 674 -7.22 -0.60 -0.67
N LEU A 675 -6.57 0.05 0.29
CA LEU A 675 -6.99 0.15 1.68
C LEU A 675 -6.85 1.59 2.20
N SER A 676 -7.77 2.01 3.07
CA SER A 676 -7.67 3.20 3.92
C SER A 676 -7.32 2.83 5.38
N GLY A 677 -6.71 1.65 5.56
CA GLY A 677 -6.36 1.04 6.83
C GLY A 677 -6.72 -0.44 6.83
N ARG A 678 -6.42 -1.13 7.93
CA ARG A 678 -6.65 -2.57 8.03
C ARG A 678 -8.14 -2.92 7.98
N ASP A 679 -8.49 -3.94 7.20
CA ASP A 679 -9.86 -4.44 7.01
C ASP A 679 -10.84 -3.38 6.42
N THR A 680 -10.36 -2.57 5.49
CA THR A 680 -11.15 -1.56 4.78
C THR A 680 -11.28 -1.83 3.28
N GLY A 681 -10.73 -2.95 2.77
CA GLY A 681 -10.77 -3.30 1.36
C GLY A 681 -12.20 -3.41 0.80
N SER A 682 -12.38 -3.07 -0.48
CA SER A 682 -13.69 -3.15 -1.15
C SER A 682 -13.55 -3.62 -2.61
N SER A 683 -13.81 -2.73 -3.56
CA SER A 683 -13.69 -2.97 -5.01
C SER A 683 -12.45 -2.33 -5.63
N GLN A 684 -11.79 -1.42 -4.91
CA GLN A 684 -10.61 -0.73 -5.41
C GLN A 684 -9.39 -1.65 -5.38
N PHE A 685 -8.62 -1.64 -6.45
CA PHE A 685 -7.34 -2.32 -6.55
C PHE A 685 -6.30 -1.45 -7.26
N PHE A 686 -5.04 -1.78 -7.05
CA PHE A 686 -3.92 -1.13 -7.72
C PHE A 686 -2.98 -2.15 -8.36
N VAL A 687 -2.27 -1.71 -9.39
CA VAL A 687 -1.18 -2.45 -10.04
C VAL A 687 0.11 -1.67 -9.85
N THR A 688 1.16 -2.33 -9.35
CA THR A 688 2.47 -1.73 -9.19
C THR A 688 3.20 -1.62 -10.52
N LEU A 689 3.87 -0.51 -10.78
CA LEU A 689 4.69 -0.28 -11.97
C LEU A 689 6.19 -0.52 -11.73
N GLY A 690 6.56 -0.90 -10.52
CA GLY A 690 7.91 -1.25 -10.08
C GLY A 690 7.88 -2.09 -8.81
N ARG A 691 9.07 -2.47 -8.30
CA ARG A 691 9.20 -3.10 -6.99
C ARG A 691 8.91 -2.08 -5.88
N GLU A 692 7.93 -2.36 -5.02
CA GLU A 692 7.46 -1.45 -3.99
C GLU A 692 7.53 -2.08 -2.60
N ALA A 693 8.74 -2.21 -2.08
CA ALA A 693 9.03 -2.90 -0.82
C ALA A 693 8.24 -2.36 0.40
N HIS A 694 7.79 -1.12 0.37
CA HIS A 694 6.99 -0.55 1.44
C HIS A 694 5.51 -1.01 1.45
N LEU A 695 5.08 -1.71 0.41
CA LEU A 695 3.76 -2.33 0.34
C LEU A 695 3.77 -3.77 0.85
N ASP A 696 4.96 -4.36 1.04
CA ASP A 696 5.12 -5.75 1.48
C ASP A 696 4.46 -5.96 2.84
N GLY A 697 3.53 -6.90 2.88
CA GLY A 697 2.78 -7.22 4.08
C GLY A 697 1.70 -6.23 4.49
N GLU A 698 1.64 -5.03 3.90
CA GLU A 698 0.65 -4.00 4.24
C GLU A 698 -0.66 -4.15 3.45
N TYR A 699 -0.59 -4.77 2.28
CA TYR A 699 -1.73 -4.92 1.36
C TYR A 699 -1.95 -6.39 0.99
N ALA A 700 -3.20 -6.75 0.69
CA ALA A 700 -3.52 -8.08 0.16
C ALA A 700 -3.06 -8.16 -1.31
N LEU A 701 -2.06 -8.99 -1.58
CA LEU A 701 -1.67 -9.37 -2.93
C LEU A 701 -2.69 -10.35 -3.48
N VAL A 702 -3.26 -10.06 -4.65
CA VAL A 702 -4.33 -10.86 -5.27
C VAL A 702 -3.94 -11.49 -6.59
N GLY A 703 -2.77 -11.17 -7.15
CA GLY A 703 -2.30 -11.70 -8.41
C GLY A 703 -1.28 -10.81 -9.10
N HIS A 704 -1.15 -11.02 -10.41
CA HIS A 704 -0.23 -10.28 -11.26
C HIS A 704 -0.94 -9.72 -12.50
N ALA A 705 -0.41 -8.62 -13.01
CA ALA A 705 -0.90 -7.96 -14.21
C ALA A 705 -0.03 -8.29 -15.42
N GLY A 706 -0.61 -8.29 -16.62
CA GLY A 706 0.13 -8.27 -17.87
C GLY A 706 0.71 -6.88 -18.16
N PRO A 707 1.47 -6.72 -19.27
CA PRO A 707 2.06 -5.44 -19.66
C PRO A 707 1.01 -4.41 -20.10
N GLY A 708 1.41 -3.13 -20.17
CA GLY A 708 0.60 -2.03 -20.73
C GLY A 708 -0.02 -1.10 -19.71
N TRP A 709 0.04 -1.43 -18.42
CA TRP A 709 -0.50 -0.60 -17.33
C TRP A 709 0.17 0.77 -17.23
N GLU A 710 1.45 0.85 -17.60
CA GLU A 710 2.21 2.11 -17.65
C GLU A 710 1.71 3.12 -18.70
N ARG A 711 0.82 2.68 -19.60
CA ARG A 711 0.18 3.52 -20.62
C ARG A 711 -1.13 4.14 -20.15
N LEU A 712 -1.67 3.70 -19.01
CA LEU A 712 -2.89 4.25 -18.45
C LEU A 712 -2.62 5.61 -17.78
N ALA A 713 -3.63 6.47 -17.80
CA ALA A 713 -3.61 7.78 -17.17
C ALA A 713 -4.89 8.02 -16.36
N GLU A 714 -4.83 8.98 -15.44
CA GLU A 714 -6.03 9.42 -14.71
C GLU A 714 -7.10 9.91 -15.69
N GLY A 715 -8.33 9.43 -15.52
CA GLY A 715 -9.46 9.73 -16.38
C GLY A 715 -9.73 8.69 -17.47
N ASP A 716 -8.80 7.77 -17.76
CA ASP A 716 -9.08 6.63 -18.65
C ASP A 716 -10.23 5.80 -18.08
N ARG A 717 -11.16 5.34 -18.95
CA ARG A 717 -12.37 4.62 -18.53
C ARG A 717 -12.31 3.15 -18.91
N VAL A 718 -12.74 2.31 -17.98
CA VAL A 718 -13.01 0.90 -18.25
C VAL A 718 -14.29 0.80 -19.10
N LYS A 719 -14.18 0.20 -20.28
CA LYS A 719 -15.34 -0.11 -21.14
C LYS A 719 -15.99 -1.43 -20.71
N THR A 720 -15.17 -2.46 -20.59
CA THR A 720 -15.63 -3.79 -20.20
C THR A 720 -14.52 -4.61 -19.56
N ILE A 721 -14.90 -5.55 -18.71
CA ILE A 721 -14.01 -6.60 -18.20
C ILE A 721 -14.58 -7.95 -18.63
N ARG A 722 -13.75 -8.79 -19.24
CA ARG A 722 -14.07 -10.19 -19.57
C ARG A 722 -13.33 -11.10 -18.61
N VAL A 723 -14.05 -12.00 -17.96
CA VAL A 723 -13.48 -13.01 -17.06
C VAL A 723 -13.42 -14.34 -17.82
N ARG A 724 -12.23 -14.95 -17.88
CA ARG A 724 -11.98 -16.24 -18.50
C ARG A 724 -11.56 -17.29 -17.47
#